data_37b5c664cc152b4249fb2538afdc7d56
#
_entry.id   37b5c664cc152b4249fb2538afdc7d56
#
_cell.length_a   1.000
_cell.length_b   1.000
_cell.length_c   1.000
_cell.angle_alpha   90.00
_cell.angle_beta   90.00
_cell.angle_gamma   90.00
#
_symmetry.space_group_name_H-M   'P 1'
#
loop_
_entity.id
_entity.type
_entity.pdbx_description
1 polymer ?
#
loop_
_entity_poly.entity_id
_entity_poly.type
_entity_poly.pdbx_seq_one_letter_code
_entity_poly.pdbx_strand_id
1 'polypeptide(L)'
;MRKTLLSICVLLVGTQAAYSFSRGAPTDRNGLNGQYCTACHRTNDLNAPGGSVSVTGLPSAWIPGNVYPLRVVIVREGSMRWGFEMSAVDASGQQAGEFIAGSDDRSQVVTAADVNGRQVQFITHTSVGTGTGRTNSFEFSYRAPSNASVGNIRFNLAGNAANGNNANTGDFIYAIQTVIPIAITSSRSFNISSRGGASVRTDGRGPAAIAGHARVQGTGGDAPPAALALLAYRPGGILVSEAAVSAAATVQSGRFFVEIGDSVNTGLAIANPGSQAATVNYFLSDSSGTQIHTGSVVVPANGQIAAFVDQPAFYTRGPFSPPITDARSMTFTSLAPVSVLAIRGRTNERSEFLISPLPVSDLSAPTTEIAYIPNFADGGGWSTQVALTNTSDDVMTGSVQFVSPSGQALTLTVSGQSGTRFDYSIPARTSRTLQTSGSGTATTLGSIRVSPASGSRTPAAFAVLTSRRNNVAVSEISIPAVRPGSAFRMYVENSGSFSTQAAGSLQTAFAAVNPSSSAMTLSLELTSLDGTATFTGSLSVPAQGQIVAFLNQVDGFSSLTNSFEGVLRASTTASTGVSIVGIRGRYNERAPVPDFIVSSLPAMNEAAPASPADLVIPDIVDSGGYKTQFVLFGGTTANSNGTLRFFGQSGSALTLTLR
;
A
#
# COMPACT_ATOMS: atom_id res chain seq x y z
N MET A 1 23.45 27.12 92.85
CA MET A 1 23.61 25.71 92.48
C MET A 1 23.03 25.53 91.12
N ARG A 2 23.87 25.51 90.06
CA ARG A 2 23.46 25.22 88.66
C ARG A 2 24.10 23.87 88.31
N LYS A 3 23.23 22.87 88.05
CA LYS A 3 23.66 21.57 87.54
C LYS A 3 23.70 21.63 85.97
N THR A 4 24.90 21.42 85.45
CA THR A 4 25.15 21.31 83.99
C THR A 4 24.92 19.85 83.61
N LEU A 5 23.89 19.59 82.77
CA LEU A 5 23.71 18.28 82.10
C LEU A 5 24.57 18.25 80.87
N LEU A 6 25.45 17.28 80.76
CA LEU A 6 26.26 16.95 79.58
C LEU A 6 25.47 15.95 78.72
N SER A 7 24.95 16.39 77.57
CA SER A 7 24.29 15.49 76.58
C SER A 7 25.34 14.88 75.67
N ILE A 8 25.51 13.56 75.75
CA ILE A 8 26.36 12.78 74.85
C ILE A 8 25.46 12.44 73.60
N CYS A 9 25.72 13.07 72.44
CA CYS A 9 25.19 12.66 71.15
C CYS A 9 25.99 11.45 70.65
N VAL A 10 25.39 10.27 70.70
CA VAL A 10 25.91 9.08 70.01
C VAL A 10 25.51 9.18 68.56
N LEU A 11 26.45 9.45 67.63
CA LEU A 11 26.26 9.33 66.19
C LEU A 11 26.19 7.83 65.85
N LEU A 12 25.00 7.31 65.65
CA LEU A 12 24.82 6.03 64.97
C LEU A 12 25.11 6.23 63.44
N VAL A 13 26.34 5.92 63.06
CA VAL A 13 26.66 5.71 61.63
C VAL A 13 26.03 4.38 61.23
N GLY A 14 24.84 4.45 60.69
CA GLY A 14 24.22 3.30 60.06
C GLY A 14 25.02 2.88 58.83
N THR A 15 25.76 1.78 58.94
CA THR A 15 26.32 1.09 57.77
C THR A 15 25.15 0.54 56.99
N GLN A 16 24.79 1.21 55.93
CA GLN A 16 23.85 0.63 54.94
C GLN A 16 24.54 -0.60 54.33
N ALA A 17 24.08 -1.78 54.70
CA ALA A 17 24.47 -3.01 54.04
C ALA A 17 24.04 -2.91 52.57
N ALA A 18 24.99 -2.75 51.65
CA ALA A 18 24.72 -2.74 50.22
C ALA A 18 24.42 -4.18 49.77
N TYR A 19 23.14 -4.49 49.66
CA TYR A 19 22.68 -5.77 49.13
C TYR A 19 22.94 -5.86 47.61
N SER A 20 23.48 -6.98 47.15
CA SER A 20 23.52 -7.29 45.71
C SER A 20 22.11 -7.64 45.22
N PHE A 21 21.66 -6.98 44.15
CA PHE A 21 20.30 -7.13 43.64
C PHE A 21 20.22 -8.33 42.67
N SER A 22 20.15 -9.54 43.18
CA SER A 22 20.05 -10.77 42.37
C SER A 22 18.68 -10.96 41.67
N ARG A 23 17.64 -10.21 42.08
CA ARG A 23 16.28 -10.29 41.53
C ARG A 23 16.00 -9.26 40.44
N GLY A 24 17.02 -8.53 39.99
CA GLY A 24 16.92 -7.45 38.99
C GLY A 24 17.74 -6.23 39.45
N ALA A 25 18.38 -5.54 38.51
CA ALA A 25 19.05 -4.29 38.79
C ALA A 25 18.06 -3.21 39.29
N PRO A 26 18.45 -2.31 40.20
CA PRO A 26 17.66 -1.10 40.41
C PRO A 26 17.57 -0.32 39.12
N THR A 27 16.38 0.15 38.78
CA THR A 27 16.09 0.84 37.52
C THR A 27 16.96 2.09 37.33
N ASP A 28 17.22 2.45 36.05
CA ASP A 28 18.03 3.60 35.64
C ASP A 28 19.52 3.50 36.07
N ARG A 29 20.11 2.30 35.89
CA ARG A 29 21.53 2.04 36.16
C ARG A 29 22.30 1.55 34.93
N ASN A 30 21.75 1.76 33.74
CA ASN A 30 22.32 1.31 32.45
C ASN A 30 22.96 2.42 31.61
N GLY A 31 23.11 3.62 32.17
CA GLY A 31 23.69 4.78 31.49
C GLY A 31 22.67 5.68 30.81
N LEU A 32 21.36 5.41 30.91
CA LEU A 32 20.31 6.22 30.30
C LEU A 32 20.45 7.71 30.66
N ASN A 33 20.67 8.01 31.94
CA ASN A 33 20.85 9.35 32.48
C ASN A 33 22.25 9.52 33.15
N GLY A 34 23.26 8.83 32.62
CA GLY A 34 24.64 8.87 33.18
C GLY A 34 24.83 8.10 34.47
N GLN A 35 23.81 7.36 34.92
CA GLN A 35 23.89 6.51 36.11
C GLN A 35 24.14 5.06 35.67
N TYR A 36 25.13 4.43 36.32
CA TYR A 36 25.53 3.06 35.99
C TYR A 36 25.48 2.15 37.22
N CYS A 37 25.59 0.84 37.04
CA CYS A 37 25.69 -0.14 38.10
C CYS A 37 26.88 0.16 39.04
N THR A 38 27.89 0.95 38.65
CA THR A 38 28.99 1.45 39.48
C THR A 38 28.51 2.31 40.64
N ALA A 39 27.28 2.83 40.63
CA ALA A 39 26.72 3.52 41.81
C ALA A 39 26.71 2.65 43.07
N CYS A 40 26.56 1.32 42.90
CA CYS A 40 26.61 0.33 43.97
C CYS A 40 27.90 -0.52 43.93
N HIS A 41 28.35 -0.94 42.73
CA HIS A 41 29.55 -1.77 42.52
C HIS A 41 30.78 -0.89 42.25
N ARG A 42 31.39 -0.33 43.30
CA ARG A 42 32.36 0.78 43.20
C ARG A 42 33.84 0.33 43.21
N THR A 43 34.12 -0.96 43.21
CA THR A 43 35.49 -1.47 43.38
C THR A 43 36.36 -1.27 42.14
N ASN A 44 35.76 -1.34 40.95
CA ASN A 44 36.45 -1.24 39.67
C ASN A 44 35.84 -0.10 38.83
N ASP A 45 36.67 0.48 37.97
CA ASP A 45 36.21 1.51 37.03
C ASP A 45 35.25 0.96 36.01
N LEU A 46 34.34 1.81 35.51
CA LEU A 46 33.45 1.48 34.42
C LEU A 46 34.27 1.10 33.17
N ASN A 47 33.91 -0.01 32.53
CA ASN A 47 34.61 -0.54 31.36
C ASN A 47 36.10 -0.87 31.58
N ALA A 48 36.47 -1.29 32.81
CA ALA A 48 37.82 -1.72 33.11
C ALA A 48 38.29 -2.84 32.14
N PRO A 49 39.56 -2.83 31.69
CA PRO A 49 40.08 -3.83 30.75
C PRO A 49 39.88 -5.28 31.19
N GLY A 50 39.77 -6.21 30.22
CA GLY A 50 39.66 -7.64 30.46
C GLY A 50 38.24 -8.19 30.46
N GLY A 51 37.24 -7.41 30.03
CA GLY A 51 35.87 -7.88 29.78
C GLY A 51 35.06 -6.92 28.90
N SER A 52 33.82 -7.26 28.65
CA SER A 52 32.91 -6.47 27.81
C SER A 52 31.45 -6.84 28.04
N VAL A 53 30.55 -5.97 27.59
CA VAL A 53 29.12 -6.27 27.34
C VAL A 53 28.80 -5.99 25.89
N SER A 54 27.96 -6.81 25.29
CA SER A 54 27.49 -6.64 23.91
C SER A 54 26.03 -7.05 23.76
N VAL A 55 25.36 -6.52 22.74
CA VAL A 55 24.03 -6.95 22.33
C VAL A 55 24.06 -7.30 20.84
N THR A 56 23.50 -8.46 20.50
CA THR A 56 23.31 -8.91 19.10
C THR A 56 21.83 -8.96 18.75
N GLY A 57 21.50 -8.92 17.45
CA GLY A 57 20.12 -8.93 16.97
C GLY A 57 19.51 -7.54 16.75
N LEU A 58 20.19 -6.45 17.18
CA LEU A 58 19.77 -5.11 16.79
C LEU A 58 19.96 -4.91 15.27
N PRO A 59 18.96 -4.39 14.54
CA PRO A 59 19.10 -4.12 13.11
C PRO A 59 19.97 -2.89 12.86
N SER A 60 20.50 -2.74 11.64
CA SER A 60 21.20 -1.51 11.24
C SER A 60 20.26 -0.30 11.14
N ALA A 61 18.96 -0.55 10.88
CA ALA A 61 17.87 0.43 10.93
C ALA A 61 16.57 -0.30 11.36
N TRP A 62 15.77 0.33 12.21
CA TRP A 62 14.55 -0.29 12.74
C TRP A 62 13.33 0.00 11.84
N ILE A 63 12.42 -0.96 11.77
CA ILE A 63 11.16 -0.88 11.02
C ILE A 63 10.00 -0.81 12.02
N PRO A 64 9.04 0.14 11.85
CA PRO A 64 7.92 0.29 12.75
C PRO A 64 7.13 -0.99 13.02
N GLY A 65 6.95 -1.32 14.31
CA GLY A 65 6.21 -2.48 14.78
C GLY A 65 6.90 -3.84 14.66
N ASN A 66 8.10 -3.92 14.04
CA ASN A 66 8.85 -5.18 13.96
C ASN A 66 9.34 -5.64 15.33
N VAL A 67 9.43 -6.97 15.49
CA VAL A 67 9.99 -7.63 16.66
C VAL A 67 11.37 -8.17 16.31
N TYR A 68 12.37 -7.82 17.12
CA TYR A 68 13.77 -8.24 16.96
C TYR A 68 14.16 -9.14 18.13
N PRO A 69 14.58 -10.39 17.90
CA PRO A 69 15.17 -11.23 18.92
C PRO A 69 16.57 -10.66 19.27
N LEU A 70 16.78 -10.40 20.55
CA LEU A 70 18.02 -9.82 21.07
C LEU A 70 18.71 -10.78 22.01
N ARG A 71 20.04 -10.71 22.02
CA ARG A 71 20.88 -11.46 22.96
C ARG A 71 21.95 -10.54 23.54
N VAL A 72 21.92 -10.33 24.86
CA VAL A 72 22.99 -9.67 25.61
C VAL A 72 24.02 -10.71 26.04
N VAL A 73 25.30 -10.39 25.87
CA VAL A 73 26.41 -11.24 26.28
C VAL A 73 27.37 -10.40 27.12
N ILE A 74 27.77 -10.91 28.29
CA ILE A 74 28.77 -10.28 29.20
C ILE A 74 29.96 -11.21 29.28
N VAL A 75 31.15 -10.71 29.03
CA VAL A 75 32.39 -11.52 29.03
C VAL A 75 33.40 -10.96 30.00
N ARG A 76 33.86 -11.79 30.92
CA ARG A 76 35.04 -11.54 31.77
C ARG A 76 35.54 -12.85 32.35
N GLU A 77 36.82 -13.09 32.25
CA GLU A 77 37.46 -14.24 32.87
C GLU A 77 37.42 -14.15 34.41
N GLY A 78 37.19 -15.28 35.08
CA GLY A 78 37.09 -15.38 36.53
C GLY A 78 35.78 -14.91 37.16
N SER A 79 34.83 -14.41 36.38
CA SER A 79 33.49 -14.06 36.87
C SER A 79 32.58 -15.29 36.98
N MET A 80 31.74 -15.30 38.01
CA MET A 80 30.89 -16.45 38.36
C MET A 80 29.39 -16.15 38.24
N ARG A 81 29.00 -14.88 38.25
CA ARG A 81 27.59 -14.44 38.12
C ARG A 81 27.47 -13.29 37.16
N TRP A 82 26.31 -13.19 36.51
CA TRP A 82 26.05 -12.24 35.45
C TRP A 82 24.72 -11.53 35.66
N GLY A 83 24.70 -10.22 35.45
CA GLY A 83 23.49 -9.43 35.53
C GLY A 83 23.52 -8.31 34.50
N PHE A 84 22.37 -7.81 34.07
CA PHE A 84 22.28 -6.73 33.10
C PHE A 84 21.05 -5.86 33.33
N GLU A 85 21.07 -4.67 32.75
CA GLU A 85 19.92 -3.79 32.57
C GLU A 85 20.05 -3.10 31.22
N MET A 86 18.95 -3.02 30.49
CA MET A 86 18.87 -2.34 29.19
C MET A 86 17.59 -1.51 29.08
N SER A 87 17.67 -0.34 28.43
CA SER A 87 16.53 0.53 28.10
C SER A 87 16.59 0.96 26.65
N ALA A 88 15.43 1.36 26.07
CA ALA A 88 15.30 1.88 24.72
C ALA A 88 14.47 3.18 24.76
N VAL A 89 15.08 4.29 24.31
CA VAL A 89 14.46 5.62 24.36
C VAL A 89 14.68 6.39 23.07
N ASP A 90 13.81 7.37 22.81
CA ASP A 90 13.98 8.34 21.73
C ASP A 90 15.02 9.43 22.06
N ALA A 91 15.19 10.41 21.18
CA ALA A 91 16.12 11.52 21.37
C ALA A 91 15.75 12.41 22.57
N SER A 92 14.47 12.45 23.00
CA SER A 92 13.99 13.18 24.15
C SER A 92 14.09 12.37 25.47
N GLY A 93 14.48 11.10 25.37
CA GLY A 93 14.56 10.17 26.49
C GLY A 93 13.23 9.53 26.87
N GLN A 94 12.18 9.67 26.05
CA GLN A 94 10.91 8.97 26.23
C GLN A 94 11.04 7.51 25.81
N GLN A 95 10.22 6.64 26.41
CA GLN A 95 10.17 5.22 26.03
C GLN A 95 9.98 5.07 24.53
N ALA A 96 10.81 4.26 23.88
CA ALA A 96 10.71 3.90 22.47
C ALA A 96 10.56 2.37 22.31
N GLY A 97 9.40 1.91 21.87
CA GLY A 97 9.10 0.48 21.71
C GLY A 97 8.88 -0.27 23.04
N GLU A 98 8.93 -1.60 22.98
CA GLU A 98 8.62 -2.48 24.10
C GLU A 98 9.60 -3.65 24.19
N PHE A 99 10.07 -3.97 25.40
CA PHE A 99 10.79 -5.21 25.65
C PHE A 99 9.83 -6.35 25.96
N ILE A 100 10.18 -7.56 25.53
CA ILE A 100 9.46 -8.81 25.78
C ILE A 100 10.48 -9.75 26.42
N ALA A 101 10.24 -10.14 27.68
CA ALA A 101 11.12 -11.03 28.42
C ALA A 101 11.28 -12.39 27.72
N GLY A 102 12.43 -13.03 27.91
CA GLY A 102 12.69 -14.37 27.39
C GLY A 102 11.80 -15.43 28.08
N SER A 103 11.53 -16.52 27.38
CA SER A 103 10.73 -17.64 27.90
C SER A 103 11.48 -18.57 28.87
N ASP A 104 12.77 -18.26 29.14
CA ASP A 104 13.66 -19.03 30.02
C ASP A 104 13.67 -18.53 31.48
N ASP A 105 12.78 -17.59 31.81
CA ASP A 105 12.68 -16.93 33.13
C ASP A 105 13.95 -16.23 33.60
N ARG A 106 14.93 -15.98 32.71
CA ARG A 106 16.22 -15.36 33.06
C ARG A 106 16.20 -13.84 32.99
N SER A 107 15.18 -13.28 32.30
CA SER A 107 14.97 -11.84 32.14
C SER A 107 13.57 -11.41 32.56
N GLN A 108 13.39 -10.17 32.92
CA GLN A 108 12.10 -9.55 33.28
C GLN A 108 12.08 -8.10 32.84
N VAL A 109 10.87 -7.59 32.56
CA VAL A 109 10.63 -6.17 32.21
C VAL A 109 10.09 -5.46 33.44
N VAL A 110 10.69 -4.32 33.77
CA VAL A 110 10.26 -3.43 34.86
C VAL A 110 9.97 -2.06 34.26
N THR A 111 8.79 -1.51 34.49
CA THR A 111 8.44 -0.13 34.13
C THR A 111 8.55 0.75 35.35
N ALA A 112 9.37 1.79 35.27
CA ALA A 112 9.60 2.72 36.37
C ALA A 112 9.88 4.14 35.88
N ALA A 113 9.69 5.14 36.75
CA ALA A 113 10.13 6.49 36.46
C ALA A 113 11.66 6.54 36.48
N ASP A 114 12.29 7.15 35.48
CA ASP A 114 13.69 7.50 35.48
C ASP A 114 13.96 8.71 36.41
N VAL A 115 15.19 9.12 36.52
CA VAL A 115 15.56 10.28 37.37
C VAL A 115 14.92 11.60 36.93
N ASN A 116 14.38 11.68 35.71
CA ASN A 116 13.67 12.84 35.18
C ASN A 116 12.14 12.67 35.25
N GLY A 117 11.64 11.62 35.93
CA GLY A 117 10.22 11.32 36.09
C GLY A 117 9.53 10.70 34.86
N ARG A 118 10.26 10.30 33.80
CA ARG A 118 9.72 9.68 32.61
C ARG A 118 9.50 8.18 32.84
N GLN A 119 8.35 7.64 32.45
CA GLN A 119 8.08 6.21 32.53
C GLN A 119 8.85 5.46 31.43
N VAL A 120 9.80 4.63 31.82
CA VAL A 120 10.69 3.88 30.94
C VAL A 120 10.65 2.40 31.30
N GLN A 121 10.66 1.53 30.29
CA GLN A 121 10.85 0.09 30.45
C GLN A 121 12.33 -0.24 30.55
N PHE A 122 12.67 -1.01 31.57
CA PHE A 122 13.97 -1.62 31.75
C PHE A 122 13.84 -3.13 31.67
N ILE A 123 14.56 -3.76 30.72
CA ILE A 123 14.71 -5.21 30.76
C ILE A 123 15.96 -5.56 31.57
N THR A 124 15.81 -6.47 32.51
CA THR A 124 16.88 -6.83 33.47
C THR A 124 16.84 -8.32 33.75
N HIS A 125 17.88 -8.82 34.41
CA HIS A 125 17.98 -10.20 34.86
C HIS A 125 16.99 -10.54 36.00
N THR A 126 16.72 -11.82 36.19
CA THR A 126 16.03 -12.37 37.36
C THR A 126 17.02 -13.12 38.26
N SER A 127 16.57 -13.60 39.44
CA SER A 127 17.35 -14.49 40.28
C SER A 127 17.74 -15.82 39.59
N VAL A 128 16.90 -16.31 38.67
CA VAL A 128 17.21 -17.47 37.83
C VAL A 128 18.34 -17.15 36.86
N GLY A 129 18.32 -15.92 36.27
CA GLY A 129 19.34 -15.48 35.33
C GLY A 129 20.73 -15.30 35.92
N THR A 130 20.83 -14.90 37.20
CA THR A 130 22.11 -14.64 37.89
C THR A 130 22.66 -15.81 38.69
N GLY A 131 22.03 -16.99 38.68
CA GLY A 131 22.48 -18.16 39.42
C GLY A 131 23.94 -18.58 39.08
N THR A 132 24.69 -19.07 40.05
CA THR A 132 26.05 -19.62 39.84
C THR A 132 26.05 -20.75 38.80
N GLY A 133 27.03 -20.78 37.90
CA GLY A 133 27.11 -21.77 36.82
C GLY A 133 26.17 -21.51 35.66
N ARG A 134 25.46 -20.38 35.62
CA ARG A 134 24.62 -19.98 34.49
C ARG A 134 25.44 -19.36 33.36
N THR A 135 24.88 -19.41 32.17
CA THR A 135 25.52 -18.80 31.00
C THR A 135 25.57 -17.28 31.14
N ASN A 136 26.57 -16.66 30.56
CA ASN A 136 26.83 -15.22 30.55
C ASN A 136 25.99 -14.46 29.50
N SER A 137 24.88 -15.06 29.01
CA SER A 137 24.03 -14.45 28.01
C SER A 137 22.56 -14.48 28.42
N PHE A 138 21.78 -13.49 27.92
CA PHE A 138 20.36 -13.32 28.20
C PHE A 138 19.65 -13.11 26.87
N GLU A 139 18.60 -13.88 26.60
CA GLU A 139 17.78 -13.81 25.39
C GLU A 139 16.41 -13.21 25.71
N PHE A 140 15.97 -12.29 24.88
CA PHE A 140 14.68 -11.61 24.96
C PHE A 140 14.34 -11.00 23.60
N SER A 141 13.19 -10.34 23.48
CA SER A 141 12.82 -9.66 22.23
C SER A 141 12.55 -8.17 22.47
N TYR A 142 12.68 -7.41 21.42
CA TYR A 142 12.34 -6.00 21.40
C TYR A 142 11.37 -5.72 20.24
N ARG A 143 10.21 -5.14 20.56
CA ARG A 143 9.26 -4.63 19.57
C ARG A 143 9.51 -3.15 19.34
N ALA A 144 9.85 -2.78 18.11
CA ALA A 144 10.05 -1.39 17.74
C ALA A 144 8.74 -0.59 17.85
N PRO A 145 8.83 0.74 18.09
CA PRO A 145 7.65 1.60 18.11
C PRO A 145 6.82 1.41 16.85
N SER A 146 5.52 1.51 16.99
CA SER A 146 4.61 1.49 15.84
C SER A 146 4.60 2.83 15.08
N ASN A 147 5.15 3.91 15.65
CA ASN A 147 5.18 5.24 15.06
C ASN A 147 6.60 5.62 14.60
N ALA A 148 6.75 5.92 13.30
CA ALA A 148 8.00 6.34 12.68
C ALA A 148 8.53 7.69 13.21
N SER A 149 7.65 8.59 13.72
CA SER A 149 8.05 9.91 14.22
C SER A 149 8.92 9.86 15.48
N VAL A 150 9.06 8.69 16.12
CA VAL A 150 10.03 8.46 17.20
C VAL A 150 11.46 8.74 16.76
N GLY A 151 11.76 8.57 15.46
CA GLY A 151 13.10 8.83 14.91
C GLY A 151 14.13 7.79 15.35
N ASN A 152 15.32 8.23 15.71
CA ASN A 152 16.39 7.33 16.16
C ASN A 152 16.08 6.76 17.55
N ILE A 153 16.33 5.47 17.74
CA ILE A 153 16.20 4.80 19.05
C ILE A 153 17.58 4.61 19.62
N ARG A 154 17.76 5.06 20.88
CA ARG A 154 18.96 4.88 21.66
C ARG A 154 18.77 3.75 22.66
N PHE A 155 19.57 2.71 22.53
CA PHE A 155 19.66 1.60 23.47
C PHE A 155 20.80 1.87 24.45
N ASN A 156 20.52 1.79 25.74
CA ASN A 156 21.52 1.91 26.82
C ASN A 156 21.59 0.55 27.51
N LEU A 157 22.77 -0.02 27.63
CA LEU A 157 22.99 -1.35 28.21
C LEU A 157 24.16 -1.30 29.20
N ALA A 158 23.92 -1.79 30.40
CA ALA A 158 24.99 -2.12 31.36
C ALA A 158 24.95 -3.59 31.76
N GLY A 159 26.10 -4.20 31.86
CA GLY A 159 26.34 -5.57 32.32
C GLY A 159 27.24 -5.61 33.56
N ASN A 160 26.89 -6.48 34.50
CA ASN A 160 27.71 -6.79 35.69
C ASN A 160 28.32 -8.18 35.55
N ALA A 161 29.65 -8.25 35.60
CA ALA A 161 30.45 -9.46 35.69
C ALA A 161 30.93 -9.62 37.17
N ALA A 162 30.15 -10.38 37.95
CA ALA A 162 30.33 -10.49 39.38
C ALA A 162 31.20 -11.69 39.79
N ASN A 163 32.03 -11.52 40.84
CA ASN A 163 32.93 -12.53 41.35
C ASN A 163 32.24 -13.62 42.23
N GLY A 164 30.92 -13.47 42.49
CA GLY A 164 30.13 -14.46 43.23
C GLY A 164 30.26 -14.43 44.77
N ASN A 165 30.91 -13.41 45.34
CA ASN A 165 31.10 -13.27 46.77
C ASN A 165 29.85 -12.83 47.56
N ASN A 166 28.69 -12.65 46.89
CA ASN A 166 27.42 -12.15 47.41
C ASN A 166 27.50 -10.71 47.98
N ALA A 167 28.55 -9.97 47.67
CA ALA A 167 28.74 -8.57 48.00
C ALA A 167 28.84 -7.74 46.70
N ASN A 168 28.82 -6.43 46.81
CA ASN A 168 28.99 -5.50 45.69
C ASN A 168 30.48 -5.10 45.48
N THR A 169 31.40 -5.88 45.99
CA THR A 169 32.84 -5.64 45.90
C THR A 169 33.53 -6.64 44.98
N GLY A 170 34.50 -6.15 44.20
CA GLY A 170 35.26 -6.99 43.26
C GLY A 170 34.54 -7.28 41.94
N ASP A 171 33.38 -6.70 41.71
CA ASP A 171 32.61 -6.82 40.50
C ASP A 171 33.06 -5.82 39.42
N PHE A 172 32.83 -6.15 38.16
CA PHE A 172 33.19 -5.31 37.02
C PHE A 172 31.94 -4.93 36.24
N ILE A 173 31.82 -3.64 35.96
CA ILE A 173 30.68 -3.08 35.20
C ILE A 173 31.15 -2.67 33.83
N TYR A 174 30.42 -3.15 32.81
CA TYR A 174 30.59 -2.79 31.40
C TYR A 174 29.32 -2.13 30.89
N ALA A 175 29.44 -1.08 30.07
CA ALA A 175 28.30 -0.39 29.50
C ALA A 175 28.59 0.02 28.06
N ILE A 176 27.53 -0.04 27.23
CA ILE A 176 27.53 0.44 25.85
C ILE A 176 26.25 1.23 25.58
N GLN A 177 26.35 2.11 24.61
CA GLN A 177 25.21 2.81 24.02
C GLN A 177 25.20 2.58 22.50
N THR A 178 24.04 2.23 21.95
CA THR A 178 23.85 2.01 20.51
C THR A 178 22.67 2.82 20.02
N VAL A 179 22.83 3.54 18.92
CA VAL A 179 21.75 4.30 18.28
C VAL A 179 21.37 3.62 16.97
N ILE A 180 20.11 3.29 16.83
CA ILE A 180 19.56 2.65 15.63
C ILE A 180 18.63 3.65 14.94
N PRO A 181 18.92 4.07 13.68
CA PRO A 181 18.04 4.96 12.92
C PRO A 181 16.79 4.22 12.45
N ILE A 182 15.77 4.97 12.08
CA ILE A 182 14.60 4.42 11.39
C ILE A 182 14.95 4.02 9.95
N ALA A 183 14.36 2.93 9.46
CA ALA A 183 14.50 2.47 8.09
C ALA A 183 13.62 3.31 7.16
N ILE A 184 14.16 4.40 6.61
CA ILE A 184 13.54 5.22 5.56
C ILE A 184 14.37 5.09 4.29
N THR A 185 13.70 5.08 3.14
CA THR A 185 14.37 4.92 1.85
C THR A 185 13.68 5.69 0.73
N SER A 186 14.45 6.21 -0.20
CA SER A 186 13.97 6.77 -1.46
C SER A 186 14.01 5.76 -2.62
N SER A 187 14.46 4.53 -2.34
CA SER A 187 14.49 3.45 -3.32
C SER A 187 14.46 2.08 -2.64
N ARG A 188 13.92 1.08 -3.34
CA ARG A 188 13.89 -0.31 -2.92
C ARG A 188 14.32 -1.22 -4.06
N SER A 189 15.39 -1.97 -3.86
CA SER A 189 15.79 -3.01 -4.80
C SER A 189 14.84 -4.20 -4.70
N PHE A 190 14.58 -4.86 -5.82
CA PHE A 190 13.82 -6.09 -5.91
C PHE A 190 14.55 -7.15 -6.71
N ASN A 191 14.30 -8.40 -6.32
CA ASN A 191 14.67 -9.60 -7.08
C ASN A 191 13.43 -10.50 -7.06
N ILE A 192 12.80 -10.68 -8.20
CA ILE A 192 11.51 -11.36 -8.33
C ILE A 192 11.75 -12.64 -9.13
N SER A 193 11.42 -13.78 -8.53
CA SER A 193 11.47 -15.07 -9.19
C SER A 193 10.53 -15.10 -10.41
N SER A 194 10.86 -15.91 -11.41
CA SER A 194 9.94 -16.13 -12.54
C SER A 194 8.57 -16.57 -12.03
N ARG A 195 7.49 -16.00 -12.61
CA ARG A 195 6.07 -16.19 -12.22
C ARG A 195 5.67 -15.63 -10.85
N GLY A 196 6.62 -15.33 -9.97
CA GLY A 196 6.37 -14.73 -8.66
C GLY A 196 6.17 -13.22 -8.72
N GLY A 197 6.21 -12.58 -7.56
CA GLY A 197 6.08 -11.15 -7.40
C GLY A 197 6.81 -10.63 -6.16
N ALA A 198 6.74 -9.33 -5.97
CA ALA A 198 7.17 -8.66 -4.74
C ALA A 198 6.10 -7.66 -4.31
N SER A 199 5.89 -7.55 -3.02
CA SER A 199 4.98 -6.57 -2.42
C SER A 199 5.68 -5.82 -1.31
N VAL A 200 5.49 -4.50 -1.28
CA VAL A 200 6.00 -3.64 -0.21
C VAL A 200 4.98 -2.53 0.06
N ARG A 201 4.78 -2.18 1.35
CA ARG A 201 3.75 -1.23 1.77
C ARG A 201 4.40 -0.04 2.48
N THR A 202 3.85 1.16 2.30
CA THR A 202 4.19 2.31 3.14
C THR A 202 3.53 2.17 4.52
N ASP A 203 4.06 2.86 5.53
CA ASP A 203 3.53 2.73 6.89
C ASP A 203 2.28 3.59 7.16
N GLY A 204 2.09 4.68 6.42
CA GLY A 204 0.91 5.54 6.48
C GLY A 204 0.73 6.32 7.77
N ARG A 205 1.79 6.59 8.53
CA ARG A 205 1.69 7.09 9.92
C ARG A 205 1.93 8.58 10.12
N GLY A 206 2.36 9.31 9.12
CA GLY A 206 2.53 10.76 9.21
C GLY A 206 1.17 11.49 9.36
N PRO A 207 1.15 12.67 10.02
CA PRO A 207 -0.09 13.43 10.22
C PRO A 207 -0.61 14.08 8.93
N ALA A 208 0.26 14.41 7.98
CA ALA A 208 -0.08 15.03 6.70
C ALA A 208 0.22 14.08 5.53
N ALA A 209 -0.65 14.08 4.53
CA ALA A 209 -0.41 13.33 3.31
C ALA A 209 0.80 13.88 2.56
N ILE A 210 1.65 12.98 2.09
CA ILE A 210 2.74 13.26 1.18
C ILE A 210 2.47 12.55 -0.14
N ALA A 211 2.64 13.27 -1.25
CA ALA A 211 2.36 12.76 -2.59
C ALA A 211 3.61 12.82 -3.47
N GLY A 212 3.63 11.96 -4.47
CA GLY A 212 4.71 11.87 -5.44
C GLY A 212 4.46 10.78 -6.46
N HIS A 213 5.50 10.31 -7.11
CA HIS A 213 5.41 9.21 -8.07
C HIS A 213 6.51 8.18 -7.83
N ALA A 214 6.35 7.00 -8.41
CA ALA A 214 7.36 5.96 -8.36
C ALA A 214 7.80 5.53 -9.76
N ARG A 215 9.08 5.10 -9.88
CA ARG A 215 9.64 4.49 -11.09
C ARG A 215 10.06 3.07 -10.82
N VAL A 216 9.74 2.20 -11.73
CA VAL A 216 10.17 0.81 -11.77
C VAL A 216 11.23 0.67 -12.86
N GLN A 217 12.46 0.41 -12.45
CA GLN A 217 13.63 0.32 -13.35
C GLN A 217 14.18 -1.10 -13.33
N GLY A 218 14.39 -1.69 -14.50
CA GLY A 218 15.15 -2.93 -14.63
C GLY A 218 16.66 -2.70 -14.43
N THR A 219 17.37 -3.72 -14.00
CA THR A 219 18.83 -3.69 -13.86
C THR A 219 19.50 -4.36 -15.05
N GLY A 220 20.64 -3.83 -15.52
CA GLY A 220 21.45 -4.47 -16.56
C GLY A 220 20.86 -4.43 -17.97
N GLY A 221 19.87 -3.58 -18.24
CA GLY A 221 19.19 -3.50 -19.53
C GLY A 221 17.96 -4.40 -19.64
N ASP A 222 17.58 -5.10 -18.57
CA ASP A 222 16.35 -5.87 -18.52
C ASP A 222 15.13 -4.95 -18.53
N ALA A 223 14.05 -5.40 -19.17
CA ALA A 223 12.77 -4.71 -19.09
C ALA A 223 12.22 -4.71 -17.65
N PRO A 224 11.66 -3.60 -17.17
CA PRO A 224 11.06 -3.56 -15.84
C PRO A 224 9.89 -4.55 -15.74
N PRO A 225 9.67 -5.17 -14.57
CA PRO A 225 8.51 -6.02 -14.34
C PRO A 225 7.23 -5.19 -14.40
N ALA A 226 6.10 -5.83 -14.71
CA ALA A 226 4.80 -5.20 -14.53
C ALA A 226 4.61 -4.81 -13.06
N ALA A 227 4.02 -3.66 -12.82
CA ALA A 227 3.83 -3.16 -11.46
C ALA A 227 2.52 -2.37 -11.31
N LEU A 228 2.03 -2.30 -10.09
CA LEU A 228 0.91 -1.44 -9.70
C LEU A 228 1.11 -0.89 -8.28
N ALA A 229 0.42 0.18 -7.96
CA ALA A 229 0.22 0.66 -6.60
C ALA A 229 -1.25 0.50 -6.20
N LEU A 230 -1.50 -0.01 -5.00
CA LEU A 230 -2.80 0.03 -4.34
C LEU A 230 -2.81 1.21 -3.37
N LEU A 231 -3.60 2.22 -3.69
CA LEU A 231 -3.80 3.40 -2.87
C LEU A 231 -4.99 3.15 -1.96
N ALA A 232 -4.78 3.11 -0.65
CA ALA A 232 -5.83 2.88 0.34
C ALA A 232 -6.04 4.13 1.19
N TYR A 233 -7.27 4.62 1.28
CA TYR A 233 -7.66 5.73 2.14
C TYR A 233 -8.38 5.22 3.39
N ARG A 234 -7.82 5.52 4.58
CA ARG A 234 -8.23 4.97 5.88
C ARG A 234 -8.35 6.06 6.96
N PRO A 235 -9.27 7.02 6.81
CA PRO A 235 -9.50 8.01 7.86
C PRO A 235 -9.97 7.30 9.15
N GLY A 236 -9.34 7.61 10.27
CA GLY A 236 -9.68 6.97 11.55
C GLY A 236 -9.47 5.45 11.60
N GLY A 237 -8.65 4.87 10.70
CA GLY A 237 -8.36 3.44 10.66
C GLY A 237 -9.33 2.58 9.85
N ILE A 238 -10.46 3.15 9.40
CA ILE A 238 -11.46 2.45 8.58
C ILE A 238 -11.11 2.62 7.10
N LEU A 239 -11.04 1.53 6.34
CA LEU A 239 -10.89 1.61 4.89
C LEU A 239 -12.17 2.18 4.27
N VAL A 240 -12.06 3.34 3.66
CA VAL A 240 -13.15 4.01 2.96
C VAL A 240 -13.08 3.77 1.46
N SER A 241 -11.88 3.79 0.90
CA SER A 241 -11.67 3.62 -0.52
C SER A 241 -10.31 2.99 -0.81
N GLU A 242 -10.26 2.20 -1.90
CA GLU A 242 -9.03 1.62 -2.43
C GLU A 242 -9.02 1.71 -3.95
N ALA A 243 -7.89 2.07 -4.53
CA ALA A 243 -7.72 2.19 -5.98
C ALA A 243 -6.41 1.56 -6.43
N ALA A 244 -6.43 0.78 -7.51
CA ALA A 244 -5.23 0.22 -8.11
C ALA A 244 -4.77 1.09 -9.30
N VAL A 245 -3.54 1.55 -9.25
CA VAL A 245 -2.89 2.37 -10.27
C VAL A 245 -1.78 1.57 -10.92
N SER A 246 -1.93 1.24 -12.21
CA SER A 246 -0.89 0.53 -12.96
C SER A 246 0.33 1.40 -13.18
N ALA A 247 1.52 0.80 -13.10
CA ALA A 247 2.68 1.39 -13.73
C ALA A 247 2.52 1.34 -15.25
N ALA A 248 2.78 2.44 -15.93
CA ALA A 248 2.61 2.58 -17.37
C ALA A 248 3.84 3.21 -18.02
N ALA A 249 4.02 2.94 -19.31
CA ALA A 249 4.93 3.70 -20.15
C ALA A 249 4.43 5.14 -20.26
N THR A 250 5.36 6.04 -20.56
CA THR A 250 5.04 7.45 -20.78
C THR A 250 4.40 7.68 -22.16
N VAL A 251 3.59 8.72 -22.25
CA VAL A 251 2.91 9.15 -23.49
C VAL A 251 3.15 10.64 -23.77
N GLN A 252 3.01 11.04 -25.02
CA GLN A 252 3.12 12.44 -25.44
C GLN A 252 1.78 13.13 -25.64
N SER A 253 0.70 12.36 -25.80
CA SER A 253 -0.66 12.89 -25.95
C SER A 253 -1.67 11.91 -25.39
N GLY A 254 -2.74 12.44 -24.81
CA GLY A 254 -3.80 11.61 -24.27
C GLY A 254 -5.11 12.37 -24.10
N ARG A 255 -6.17 11.60 -23.93
CA ARG A 255 -7.51 12.11 -23.63
C ARG A 255 -8.19 11.22 -22.60
N PHE A 256 -8.90 11.83 -21.67
CA PHE A 256 -9.66 11.13 -20.65
C PHE A 256 -11.00 11.82 -20.37
N PHE A 257 -11.90 11.06 -19.79
CA PHE A 257 -13.22 11.51 -19.33
C PHE A 257 -13.08 12.49 -18.17
N VAL A 258 -13.89 13.56 -18.19
CA VAL A 258 -14.01 14.56 -17.11
C VAL A 258 -15.45 14.62 -16.63
N GLU A 259 -15.64 14.63 -15.33
CA GLU A 259 -16.90 14.88 -14.65
C GLU A 259 -16.68 15.82 -13.47
N ILE A 260 -17.43 16.91 -13.43
CA ILE A 260 -17.39 17.93 -12.38
C ILE A 260 -18.82 18.18 -11.92
N GLY A 261 -19.07 17.99 -10.64
CA GLY A 261 -20.38 18.19 -10.00
C GLY A 261 -20.23 18.34 -8.49
N ASP A 262 -21.35 18.51 -7.79
CA ASP A 262 -21.36 18.80 -6.35
C ASP A 262 -20.66 17.73 -5.50
N SER A 263 -20.80 16.46 -5.86
CA SER A 263 -20.25 15.34 -5.10
C SER A 263 -19.17 14.56 -5.85
N VAL A 264 -18.87 14.93 -7.11
CA VAL A 264 -17.92 14.22 -7.97
C VAL A 264 -17.00 15.22 -8.63
N ASN A 265 -15.72 14.90 -8.68
CA ASN A 265 -14.75 15.69 -9.40
C ASN A 265 -13.68 14.80 -10.03
N THR A 266 -13.10 15.25 -11.15
CA THR A 266 -11.98 14.57 -11.80
C THR A 266 -10.66 15.18 -11.36
N GLY A 267 -9.79 14.36 -10.79
CA GLY A 267 -8.41 14.70 -10.47
C GLY A 267 -7.45 14.18 -11.54
N LEU A 268 -6.30 14.84 -11.64
CA LEU A 268 -5.24 14.54 -12.58
C LEU A 268 -3.88 14.56 -11.88
N ALA A 269 -3.10 13.51 -12.06
CA ALA A 269 -1.69 13.47 -11.69
C ALA A 269 -0.84 13.28 -12.96
N ILE A 270 0.17 14.15 -13.14
CA ILE A 270 1.12 14.11 -14.25
C ILE A 270 2.52 13.98 -13.68
N ALA A 271 3.20 12.87 -13.94
CA ALA A 271 4.58 12.63 -13.56
C ALA A 271 5.50 12.79 -14.77
N ASN A 272 6.55 13.56 -14.59
CA ASN A 272 7.62 13.75 -15.57
C ASN A 272 8.86 12.94 -15.17
N PRO A 273 9.14 11.79 -15.79
CA PRO A 273 10.35 11.02 -15.50
C PRO A 273 11.63 11.60 -16.14
N GLY A 274 11.50 12.62 -17.00
CA GLY A 274 12.62 13.25 -17.67
C GLY A 274 13.52 14.06 -16.75
N SER A 275 14.77 14.27 -17.16
CA SER A 275 15.77 15.11 -16.45
C SER A 275 15.60 16.61 -16.72
N GLN A 276 14.65 17.00 -17.57
CA GLN A 276 14.27 18.37 -17.87
C GLN A 276 12.80 18.57 -17.55
N ALA A 277 12.39 19.80 -17.25
CA ALA A 277 10.98 20.14 -17.05
C ALA A 277 10.17 19.87 -18.33
N ALA A 278 8.95 19.36 -18.17
CA ALA A 278 8.02 19.07 -19.26
C ALA A 278 6.88 20.08 -19.26
N THR A 279 6.67 20.77 -20.39
CA THR A 279 5.48 21.58 -20.60
C THR A 279 4.37 20.70 -21.17
N VAL A 280 3.25 20.65 -20.47
CA VAL A 280 2.05 19.92 -20.88
C VAL A 280 0.97 20.94 -21.22
N ASN A 281 0.60 21.00 -22.49
CA ASN A 281 -0.52 21.81 -22.97
C ASN A 281 -1.80 20.99 -22.88
N TYR A 282 -2.91 21.62 -22.54
CA TYR A 282 -4.19 20.92 -22.41
C TYR A 282 -5.38 21.80 -22.80
N PHE A 283 -6.48 21.15 -23.11
CA PHE A 283 -7.77 21.79 -23.23
C PHE A 283 -8.91 20.92 -22.70
N LEU A 284 -9.98 21.56 -22.24
CA LEU A 284 -11.22 20.94 -21.82
C LEU A 284 -12.28 21.13 -22.92
N SER A 285 -13.06 20.08 -23.18
CA SER A 285 -14.18 20.11 -24.12
C SER A 285 -15.50 19.84 -23.39
N ASP A 286 -16.55 20.57 -23.81
CA ASP A 286 -17.92 20.37 -23.36
C ASP A 286 -18.60 19.16 -24.03
N SER A 287 -19.91 18.97 -23.79
CA SER A 287 -20.71 17.89 -24.35
C SER A 287 -20.86 17.93 -25.88
N SER A 288 -20.64 19.10 -26.50
CA SER A 288 -20.66 19.28 -27.95
C SER A 288 -19.29 19.05 -28.61
N GLY A 289 -18.22 18.92 -27.82
CA GLY A 289 -16.85 18.86 -28.29
C GLY A 289 -16.20 20.24 -28.47
N THR A 290 -16.89 21.32 -28.08
CA THR A 290 -16.33 22.67 -28.10
C THR A 290 -15.29 22.84 -27.00
N GLN A 291 -14.15 23.45 -27.33
CA GLN A 291 -13.13 23.78 -26.34
C GLN A 291 -13.62 24.94 -25.46
N ILE A 292 -13.78 24.67 -24.16
CA ILE A 292 -14.26 25.65 -23.18
C ILE A 292 -13.14 26.25 -22.32
N HIS A 293 -11.98 25.59 -22.28
CA HIS A 293 -10.80 26.07 -21.58
C HIS A 293 -9.53 25.51 -22.20
N THR A 294 -8.47 26.31 -22.21
CA THR A 294 -7.12 25.89 -22.63
C THR A 294 -6.10 26.39 -21.61
N GLY A 295 -5.04 25.62 -21.43
CA GLY A 295 -3.97 25.97 -20.51
C GLY A 295 -2.69 25.19 -20.76
N SER A 296 -1.69 25.50 -19.96
CA SER A 296 -0.44 24.75 -19.91
C SER A 296 0.06 24.66 -18.46
N VAL A 297 0.76 23.58 -18.17
CA VAL A 297 1.40 23.36 -16.87
C VAL A 297 2.82 22.86 -17.09
N VAL A 298 3.75 23.32 -16.23
CA VAL A 298 5.15 22.90 -16.26
C VAL A 298 5.37 21.90 -15.13
N VAL A 299 5.67 20.66 -15.51
CA VAL A 299 5.99 19.57 -14.56
C VAL A 299 7.51 19.56 -14.38
N PRO A 300 8.03 19.74 -13.14
CA PRO A 300 9.47 19.76 -12.90
C PRO A 300 10.17 18.49 -13.38
N ALA A 301 11.48 18.57 -13.63
CA ALA A 301 12.30 17.38 -13.90
C ALA A 301 12.17 16.37 -12.76
N ASN A 302 11.93 15.11 -13.06
CA ASN A 302 11.64 14.06 -12.08
C ASN A 302 10.47 14.37 -11.13
N GLY A 303 9.64 15.37 -11.44
CA GLY A 303 8.56 15.86 -10.58
C GLY A 303 7.17 15.35 -10.97
N GLN A 304 6.18 15.83 -10.23
CA GLN A 304 4.78 15.50 -10.41
C GLN A 304 3.91 16.74 -10.13
N ILE A 305 2.80 16.85 -10.82
CA ILE A 305 1.70 17.77 -10.47
C ILE A 305 0.45 16.92 -10.28
N ALA A 306 -0.26 17.17 -9.17
CA ALA A 306 -1.54 16.53 -8.90
C ALA A 306 -2.54 17.57 -8.36
N ALA A 307 -3.70 17.69 -9.02
CA ALA A 307 -4.80 18.56 -8.61
C ALA A 307 -6.11 18.11 -9.28
N PHE A 308 -7.24 18.58 -8.79
CA PHE A 308 -8.50 18.48 -9.53
C PHE A 308 -8.51 19.43 -10.71
N VAL A 309 -9.21 19.06 -11.80
CA VAL A 309 -9.20 19.82 -13.06
C VAL A 309 -9.83 21.20 -12.94
N ASP A 310 -10.65 21.46 -11.92
CA ASP A 310 -11.28 22.75 -11.59
C ASP A 310 -10.50 23.56 -10.55
N GLN A 311 -9.29 23.12 -10.16
CA GLN A 311 -8.44 23.75 -9.15
C GLN A 311 -7.18 24.40 -9.77
N PRO A 312 -6.51 25.31 -9.02
CA PRO A 312 -5.22 25.85 -9.41
C PRO A 312 -4.22 24.74 -9.80
N ALA A 313 -3.44 24.95 -10.80
CA ALA A 313 -2.64 24.16 -11.68
C ALA A 313 -3.34 23.91 -13.03
N PHE A 314 -4.63 23.54 -13.06
CA PHE A 314 -5.35 23.31 -14.30
C PHE A 314 -6.43 24.37 -14.58
N TYR A 315 -7.06 24.91 -13.56
CA TYR A 315 -8.05 25.96 -13.73
C TYR A 315 -8.04 26.94 -12.55
N THR A 316 -7.92 28.21 -12.86
CA THR A 316 -8.11 29.30 -11.89
C THR A 316 -9.30 30.12 -12.33
N ARG A 317 -10.39 30.03 -11.56
CA ARG A 317 -11.60 30.82 -11.84
C ARG A 317 -11.36 32.30 -11.60
N GLY A 318 -11.34 33.07 -12.68
CA GLY A 318 -11.39 34.52 -12.59
C GLY A 318 -12.78 35.02 -12.19
N PRO A 319 -12.93 36.31 -11.76
CA PRO A 319 -14.21 36.83 -11.31
C PRO A 319 -15.31 36.85 -12.39
N PHE A 320 -14.93 36.75 -13.67
CA PHE A 320 -15.84 36.71 -14.82
C PHE A 320 -15.78 35.41 -15.61
N SER A 321 -15.03 34.40 -15.15
CA SER A 321 -14.94 33.12 -15.84
C SER A 321 -16.12 32.22 -15.45
N PRO A 322 -16.81 31.57 -16.42
CA PRO A 322 -17.86 30.62 -16.10
C PRO A 322 -17.28 29.39 -15.39
N PRO A 323 -18.06 28.70 -14.56
CA PRO A 323 -17.65 27.39 -14.05
C PRO A 323 -17.48 26.40 -15.22
N ILE A 324 -16.51 25.47 -15.10
CA ILE A 324 -16.23 24.43 -16.11
C ILE A 324 -17.03 23.14 -15.87
N THR A 325 -18.20 23.23 -15.23
CA THR A 325 -19.04 22.09 -14.88
C THR A 325 -19.57 21.32 -16.07
N ASP A 326 -19.57 21.92 -17.27
CA ASP A 326 -19.95 21.23 -18.53
C ASP A 326 -18.76 20.51 -19.21
N ALA A 327 -17.56 20.54 -18.63
CA ALA A 327 -16.44 19.74 -19.14
C ALA A 327 -16.76 18.25 -19.14
N ARG A 328 -16.46 17.60 -20.28
CA ARG A 328 -16.70 16.16 -20.50
C ARG A 328 -15.43 15.40 -20.86
N SER A 329 -14.41 16.07 -21.32
CA SER A 329 -13.09 15.48 -21.55
C SER A 329 -11.98 16.51 -21.36
N MET A 330 -10.79 15.99 -21.04
CA MET A 330 -9.53 16.74 -21.10
C MET A 330 -8.59 16.06 -22.07
N THR A 331 -8.02 16.86 -22.98
CA THR A 331 -6.95 16.45 -23.89
C THR A 331 -5.67 17.13 -23.49
N PHE A 332 -4.57 16.37 -23.49
CA PHE A 332 -3.23 16.94 -23.26
C PHE A 332 -2.23 16.54 -24.34
N THR A 333 -1.21 17.37 -24.51
CA THR A 333 -0.06 17.11 -25.37
C THR A 333 1.23 17.62 -24.70
N SER A 334 2.33 16.89 -24.89
CA SER A 334 3.65 17.27 -24.40
C SER A 334 4.73 16.81 -25.38
N LEU A 335 5.78 17.62 -25.56
CA LEU A 335 6.95 17.22 -26.34
C LEU A 335 7.79 16.19 -25.57
N ALA A 336 7.90 16.34 -24.26
CA ALA A 336 8.55 15.36 -23.39
C ALA A 336 7.53 14.29 -22.97
N PRO A 337 7.86 12.99 -23.04
CA PRO A 337 6.96 11.95 -22.60
C PRO A 337 6.66 12.05 -21.10
N VAL A 338 5.38 11.96 -20.72
CA VAL A 338 4.88 12.06 -19.33
C VAL A 338 4.01 10.85 -19.00
N SER A 339 3.92 10.51 -17.72
CA SER A 339 2.98 9.50 -17.24
C SER A 339 1.79 10.19 -16.57
N VAL A 340 0.58 9.78 -16.92
CA VAL A 340 -0.65 10.48 -16.54
C VAL A 340 -1.63 9.51 -15.91
N LEU A 341 -2.19 9.89 -14.75
CA LEU A 341 -3.29 9.23 -14.08
C LEU A 341 -4.44 10.21 -13.96
N ALA A 342 -5.61 9.82 -14.43
CA ALA A 342 -6.86 10.48 -14.09
C ALA A 342 -7.59 9.68 -13.00
N ILE A 343 -8.20 10.37 -12.06
CA ILE A 343 -9.00 9.77 -10.99
C ILE A 343 -10.37 10.43 -10.92
N ARG A 344 -11.38 9.65 -10.60
CA ARG A 344 -12.69 10.14 -10.19
C ARG A 344 -12.74 10.15 -8.67
N GLY A 345 -12.84 11.32 -8.06
CA GLY A 345 -13.09 11.53 -6.65
C GLY A 345 -14.57 11.76 -6.40
N ARG A 346 -15.15 11.02 -5.46
CA ARG A 346 -16.52 11.21 -5.02
C ARG A 346 -16.58 11.43 -3.51
N THR A 347 -17.24 12.49 -3.07
CA THR A 347 -17.64 12.63 -1.67
C THR A 347 -19.01 12.02 -1.50
N ASN A 348 -19.11 10.96 -0.68
CA ASN A 348 -20.38 10.27 -0.44
C ASN A 348 -21.23 10.98 0.62
N GLU A 349 -22.42 10.44 0.91
CA GLU A 349 -23.41 10.98 1.83
C GLU A 349 -22.97 10.95 3.30
N ARG A 350 -21.81 10.32 3.59
CA ARG A 350 -21.13 10.35 4.90
C ARG A 350 -19.93 11.30 4.92
N SER A 351 -19.77 12.13 3.89
CA SER A 351 -18.58 12.96 3.68
C SER A 351 -17.27 12.16 3.56
N GLU A 352 -17.34 10.92 3.12
CA GLU A 352 -16.20 10.06 2.86
C GLU A 352 -15.77 10.21 1.40
N PHE A 353 -14.45 10.23 1.17
CA PHE A 353 -13.88 10.42 -0.15
C PHE A 353 -13.56 9.06 -0.80
N LEU A 354 -14.30 8.74 -1.87
CA LEU A 354 -14.08 7.55 -2.69
C LEU A 354 -13.21 7.89 -3.88
N ILE A 355 -12.31 6.99 -4.27
CA ILE A 355 -11.33 7.17 -5.33
C ILE A 355 -11.48 6.03 -6.34
N SER A 356 -11.65 6.37 -7.62
CA SER A 356 -11.68 5.41 -8.72
C SER A 356 -10.76 5.88 -9.86
N PRO A 357 -9.78 5.08 -10.31
CA PRO A 357 -8.92 5.46 -11.42
C PRO A 357 -9.71 5.49 -12.72
N LEU A 358 -9.43 6.46 -13.57
CA LEU A 358 -10.03 6.60 -14.90
C LEU A 358 -8.99 6.26 -15.97
N PRO A 359 -9.36 5.55 -17.05
CA PRO A 359 -8.44 5.28 -18.14
C PRO A 359 -8.06 6.57 -18.87
N VAL A 360 -6.76 6.73 -19.14
CA VAL A 360 -6.21 7.75 -20.01
C VAL A 360 -5.85 7.09 -21.33
N SER A 361 -6.46 7.55 -22.43
CA SER A 361 -6.24 6.99 -23.76
C SER A 361 -5.13 7.69 -24.49
N ASP A 362 -4.13 6.93 -24.93
CA ASP A 362 -3.09 7.41 -25.84
C ASP A 362 -3.72 7.70 -27.22
N LEU A 363 -3.59 8.94 -27.70
CA LEU A 363 -4.13 9.36 -28.99
C LEU A 363 -3.35 8.81 -30.19
N SER A 364 -2.14 8.30 -29.96
CA SER A 364 -1.32 7.66 -31.00
C SER A 364 -1.78 6.24 -31.38
N ALA A 365 -2.67 5.62 -30.58
CA ALA A 365 -3.07 4.22 -30.73
C ALA A 365 -4.58 4.03 -30.99
N PRO A 366 -5.15 4.56 -32.11
CA PRO A 366 -6.56 4.40 -32.43
C PRO A 366 -6.91 2.93 -32.74
N THR A 367 -8.17 2.55 -32.53
CA THR A 367 -8.67 1.21 -32.82
C THR A 367 -10.09 1.24 -33.44
N THR A 368 -10.40 0.21 -34.20
CA THR A 368 -11.76 -0.08 -34.73
C THR A 368 -12.32 -1.38 -34.18
N GLU A 369 -11.57 -2.05 -33.26
CA GLU A 369 -11.98 -3.32 -32.67
C GLU A 369 -13.10 -3.11 -31.64
N ILE A 370 -13.92 -4.15 -31.44
CA ILE A 370 -14.91 -4.17 -30.37
C ILE A 370 -14.22 -4.10 -29.01
N ALA A 371 -14.69 -3.21 -28.14
CA ALA A 371 -14.20 -3.11 -26.77
C ALA A 371 -15.12 -3.87 -25.82
N TYR A 372 -14.53 -4.60 -24.86
CA TYR A 372 -15.24 -5.37 -23.85
C TYR A 372 -14.93 -4.82 -22.46
N ILE A 373 -15.99 -4.45 -21.71
CA ILE A 373 -15.88 -4.13 -20.28
C ILE A 373 -16.27 -5.40 -19.53
N PRO A 374 -15.34 -6.05 -18.82
CA PRO A 374 -15.55 -7.42 -18.33
C PRO A 374 -16.60 -7.59 -17.25
N ASN A 375 -17.04 -6.51 -16.61
CA ASN A 375 -18.09 -6.62 -15.59
C ASN A 375 -18.95 -5.35 -15.53
N PHE A 376 -20.25 -5.55 -15.27
CA PHE A 376 -21.19 -4.53 -14.82
C PHE A 376 -22.14 -5.11 -13.78
N ALA A 377 -22.80 -4.23 -13.02
CA ALA A 377 -23.83 -4.59 -12.03
C ALA A 377 -24.96 -3.57 -12.04
N ASP A 378 -26.21 -4.04 -12.05
CA ASP A 378 -27.41 -3.21 -11.98
C ASP A 378 -28.46 -3.82 -11.06
N GLY A 379 -29.16 -3.01 -10.26
CA GLY A 379 -30.10 -3.49 -9.25
C GLY A 379 -29.45 -4.02 -7.97
N GLY A 380 -30.24 -4.32 -6.94
CA GLY A 380 -29.74 -4.79 -5.64
C GLY A 380 -28.81 -3.81 -4.93
N GLY A 381 -28.99 -2.51 -5.14
CA GLY A 381 -28.13 -1.45 -4.64
C GLY A 381 -26.97 -1.07 -5.56
N TRP A 382 -26.84 -1.72 -6.73
CA TRP A 382 -25.82 -1.40 -7.74
C TRP A 382 -26.40 -0.59 -8.90
N SER A 383 -25.57 0.31 -9.43
CA SER A 383 -25.81 0.98 -10.70
C SER A 383 -24.49 1.11 -11.47
N THR A 384 -24.59 1.16 -12.81
CA THR A 384 -23.43 1.26 -13.69
C THR A 384 -23.54 2.49 -14.58
N GLN A 385 -22.52 3.35 -14.57
CA GLN A 385 -22.31 4.42 -15.53
C GLN A 385 -21.26 3.97 -16.56
N VAL A 386 -21.64 3.85 -17.83
CA VAL A 386 -20.70 3.60 -18.93
C VAL A 386 -20.26 4.95 -19.49
N ALA A 387 -18.97 5.20 -19.51
CA ALA A 387 -18.39 6.39 -20.14
C ALA A 387 -17.67 6.00 -21.44
N LEU A 388 -17.93 6.77 -22.49
CA LEU A 388 -17.37 6.61 -23.82
C LEU A 388 -16.68 7.91 -24.19
N THR A 389 -15.36 7.88 -24.41
CA THR A 389 -14.57 9.07 -24.78
C THR A 389 -14.13 8.97 -26.23
N ASN A 390 -14.53 9.96 -27.03
CA ASN A 390 -14.08 10.08 -28.41
C ASN A 390 -12.63 10.55 -28.48
N THR A 391 -11.75 9.67 -28.93
CA THR A 391 -10.31 9.92 -29.03
C THR A 391 -9.88 10.52 -30.37
N SER A 392 -10.85 10.86 -31.27
CA SER A 392 -10.57 11.45 -32.59
C SER A 392 -11.10 12.88 -32.72
N ASP A 393 -10.82 13.47 -33.87
CA ASP A 393 -11.32 14.79 -34.30
C ASP A 393 -12.57 14.65 -35.21
N ASP A 394 -13.08 13.43 -35.39
CA ASP A 394 -14.29 13.12 -36.12
C ASP A 394 -15.35 12.56 -35.15
N VAL A 395 -16.62 12.59 -35.57
CA VAL A 395 -17.71 11.98 -34.80
C VAL A 395 -17.52 10.46 -34.74
N MET A 396 -17.65 9.86 -33.57
CA MET A 396 -17.68 8.42 -33.38
C MET A 396 -19.11 7.93 -33.19
N THR A 397 -19.49 6.89 -33.95
CA THR A 397 -20.80 6.26 -33.87
C THR A 397 -20.70 4.76 -33.63
N GLY A 398 -21.72 4.17 -33.03
CA GLY A 398 -21.78 2.75 -32.74
C GLY A 398 -22.86 2.40 -31.73
N SER A 399 -22.67 1.30 -31.01
CA SER A 399 -23.64 0.84 -30.01
C SER A 399 -22.99 0.20 -28.78
N VAL A 400 -23.70 0.29 -27.67
CA VAL A 400 -23.42 -0.40 -26.42
C VAL A 400 -24.46 -1.50 -26.22
N GLN A 401 -24.03 -2.69 -25.83
CA GLN A 401 -24.87 -3.82 -25.52
C GLN A 401 -24.45 -4.42 -24.19
N PHE A 402 -25.42 -4.67 -23.31
CA PHE A 402 -25.21 -5.38 -22.03
C PHE A 402 -25.50 -6.86 -22.28
N VAL A 403 -24.59 -7.71 -21.83
CA VAL A 403 -24.57 -9.13 -22.11
C VAL A 403 -24.58 -9.95 -20.83
N SER A 404 -25.46 -10.94 -20.74
CA SER A 404 -25.57 -11.83 -19.59
C SER A 404 -24.34 -12.76 -19.46
N PRO A 405 -24.14 -13.41 -18.32
CA PRO A 405 -23.10 -14.42 -18.17
C PRO A 405 -23.20 -15.56 -19.21
N SER A 406 -24.42 -15.88 -19.69
CA SER A 406 -24.64 -16.90 -20.72
C SER A 406 -24.45 -16.40 -22.17
N GLY A 407 -24.06 -15.13 -22.38
CA GLY A 407 -23.81 -14.56 -23.71
C GLY A 407 -25.06 -13.97 -24.40
N GLN A 408 -26.17 -13.87 -23.69
CA GLN A 408 -27.40 -13.29 -24.26
C GLN A 408 -27.49 -11.79 -23.99
N ALA A 409 -28.05 -11.04 -24.95
CA ALA A 409 -28.33 -9.62 -24.77
C ALA A 409 -29.34 -9.42 -23.63
N LEU A 410 -29.06 -8.52 -22.72
CA LEU A 410 -29.92 -8.18 -21.58
C LEU A 410 -30.78 -6.96 -21.92
N THR A 411 -32.06 -7.03 -21.58
CA THR A 411 -32.95 -5.86 -21.60
C THR A 411 -32.76 -5.09 -20.31
N LEU A 412 -32.26 -3.86 -20.41
CA LEU A 412 -32.05 -2.95 -19.28
C LEU A 412 -32.69 -1.59 -19.57
N THR A 413 -32.93 -0.82 -18.50
CA THR A 413 -33.25 0.60 -18.60
C THR A 413 -31.96 1.42 -18.43
N VAL A 414 -31.55 2.09 -19.51
CA VAL A 414 -30.32 2.87 -19.58
C VAL A 414 -30.64 4.30 -20.01
N SER A 415 -30.27 5.29 -19.20
CA SER A 415 -30.58 6.71 -19.44
C SER A 415 -32.07 6.96 -19.77
N GLY A 416 -32.96 6.25 -19.06
CA GLY A 416 -34.42 6.34 -19.24
C GLY A 416 -35.00 5.56 -20.42
N GLN A 417 -34.19 4.89 -21.22
CA GLN A 417 -34.63 4.06 -22.34
C GLN A 417 -34.49 2.58 -22.00
N SER A 418 -35.52 1.78 -22.26
CA SER A 418 -35.47 0.33 -22.11
C SER A 418 -35.10 -0.33 -23.44
N GLY A 419 -34.12 -1.23 -23.43
CA GLY A 419 -33.66 -1.89 -24.65
C GLY A 419 -32.56 -2.91 -24.41
N THR A 420 -32.18 -3.60 -25.48
CA THR A 420 -31.05 -4.55 -25.50
C THR A 420 -29.82 -3.97 -26.18
N ARG A 421 -29.96 -2.81 -26.84
CA ARG A 421 -28.92 -2.11 -27.59
C ARG A 421 -29.14 -0.60 -27.45
N PHE A 422 -28.09 0.14 -27.22
CA PHE A 422 -28.08 1.59 -27.03
C PHE A 422 -27.06 2.22 -27.98
N ASP A 423 -27.59 2.91 -29.00
CA ASP A 423 -26.75 3.54 -30.02
C ASP A 423 -26.11 4.84 -29.46
N TYR A 424 -24.86 5.08 -29.84
CA TYR A 424 -24.15 6.31 -29.50
C TYR A 424 -23.73 7.08 -30.76
N SER A 425 -23.72 8.41 -30.61
CA SER A 425 -23.02 9.36 -31.45
C SER A 425 -22.29 10.32 -30.54
N ILE A 426 -20.96 10.38 -30.64
CA ILE A 426 -20.11 11.18 -29.77
C ILE A 426 -19.40 12.19 -30.65
N PRO A 427 -19.65 13.51 -30.46
CA PRO A 427 -18.93 14.56 -31.19
C PRO A 427 -17.42 14.44 -31.02
N ALA A 428 -16.65 15.08 -31.87
CA ALA A 428 -15.20 15.09 -31.77
C ALA A 428 -14.72 15.56 -30.37
N ARG A 429 -13.69 14.93 -29.86
CA ARG A 429 -12.94 15.40 -28.66
C ARG A 429 -13.74 15.40 -27.35
N THR A 430 -14.91 14.80 -27.24
CA THR A 430 -15.73 14.81 -26.04
C THR A 430 -16.07 13.41 -25.55
N SER A 431 -16.87 13.32 -24.49
CA SER A 431 -17.32 12.05 -23.93
C SER A 431 -18.84 12.04 -23.76
N ARG A 432 -19.41 10.83 -23.80
CA ARG A 432 -20.83 10.57 -23.53
C ARG A 432 -20.95 9.50 -22.43
N THR A 433 -21.96 9.64 -21.58
CA THR A 433 -22.28 8.66 -20.54
C THR A 433 -23.62 8.00 -20.78
N LEU A 434 -23.73 6.74 -20.38
CA LEU A 434 -24.95 5.94 -20.33
C LEU A 434 -25.10 5.38 -18.92
N GLN A 435 -26.25 5.63 -18.27
CA GLN A 435 -26.46 5.28 -16.86
C GLN A 435 -27.57 4.22 -16.75
N THR A 436 -27.27 3.07 -16.11
CA THR A 436 -28.32 2.08 -15.77
C THR A 436 -29.21 2.58 -14.65
N SER A 437 -30.45 2.09 -14.57
CA SER A 437 -31.46 2.59 -13.61
C SER A 437 -31.13 2.25 -12.14
N GLY A 438 -30.44 1.13 -11.88
CA GLY A 438 -30.21 0.63 -10.51
C GLY A 438 -31.48 0.20 -9.75
N SER A 439 -32.66 0.18 -10.43
CA SER A 439 -33.96 0.06 -9.75
C SER A 439 -34.39 -1.38 -9.43
N GLY A 440 -33.69 -2.38 -9.97
CA GLY A 440 -33.97 -3.80 -9.67
C GLY A 440 -33.74 -4.17 -8.21
N THR A 441 -34.58 -5.02 -7.64
CA THR A 441 -34.37 -5.56 -6.28
C THR A 441 -33.28 -6.63 -6.23
N ALA A 442 -33.07 -7.36 -7.31
CA ALA A 442 -31.99 -8.32 -7.49
C ALA A 442 -30.88 -7.72 -8.33
N THR A 443 -29.62 -8.10 -8.04
CA THR A 443 -28.48 -7.67 -8.83
C THR A 443 -28.40 -8.46 -10.14
N THR A 444 -28.39 -7.74 -11.26
CA THR A 444 -28.08 -8.26 -12.59
C THR A 444 -26.60 -8.04 -12.86
N LEU A 445 -25.90 -9.10 -13.23
CA LEU A 445 -24.47 -9.08 -13.56
C LEU A 445 -24.26 -9.44 -15.03
N GLY A 446 -23.14 -9.01 -15.61
CA GLY A 446 -22.74 -9.35 -16.96
C GLY A 446 -21.58 -8.50 -17.44
N SER A 447 -21.36 -8.50 -18.75
CA SER A 447 -20.35 -7.72 -19.44
C SER A 447 -20.98 -6.67 -20.36
N ILE A 448 -20.14 -5.71 -20.81
CA ILE A 448 -20.58 -4.69 -21.76
C ILE A 448 -19.73 -4.80 -23.02
N ARG A 449 -20.40 -4.76 -24.16
CA ARG A 449 -19.79 -4.75 -25.47
C ARG A 449 -20.01 -3.39 -26.13
N VAL A 450 -18.91 -2.74 -26.52
CA VAL A 450 -18.94 -1.46 -27.25
C VAL A 450 -18.50 -1.71 -28.69
N SER A 451 -19.41 -1.59 -29.62
CA SER A 451 -19.19 -1.91 -31.04
C SER A 451 -19.24 -0.62 -31.87
N PRO A 452 -18.15 -0.26 -32.57
CA PRO A 452 -18.19 0.88 -33.51
C PRO A 452 -19.10 0.56 -34.71
N ALA A 453 -19.73 1.58 -35.29
CA ALA A 453 -20.36 1.47 -36.57
C ALA A 453 -19.32 1.28 -37.69
N SER A 454 -19.74 0.74 -38.83
CA SER A 454 -18.85 0.59 -40.00
C SER A 454 -18.18 1.93 -40.34
N GLY A 455 -16.87 1.93 -40.48
CA GLY A 455 -16.07 3.13 -40.76
C GLY A 455 -15.80 4.04 -39.55
N SER A 456 -16.37 3.77 -38.38
CA SER A 456 -16.08 4.51 -37.14
C SER A 456 -14.95 3.88 -36.33
N ARG A 457 -14.23 4.70 -35.59
CA ARG A 457 -13.30 4.23 -34.56
C ARG A 457 -14.05 3.85 -33.28
N THR A 458 -13.44 2.98 -32.47
CA THR A 458 -13.98 2.62 -31.15
C THR A 458 -13.60 3.69 -30.13
N PRO A 459 -14.55 4.24 -29.35
CA PRO A 459 -14.24 5.16 -28.28
C PRO A 459 -13.49 4.44 -27.15
N ALA A 460 -12.70 5.18 -26.40
CA ALA A 460 -12.21 4.71 -25.12
C ALA A 460 -13.39 4.51 -24.17
N ALA A 461 -13.51 3.31 -23.59
CA ALA A 461 -14.67 2.94 -22.81
C ALA A 461 -14.29 2.40 -21.43
N PHE A 462 -15.10 2.70 -20.44
CA PHE A 462 -15.02 2.11 -19.09
C PHE A 462 -16.41 2.19 -18.43
N ALA A 463 -16.57 1.44 -17.36
CA ALA A 463 -17.77 1.50 -16.53
C ALA A 463 -17.39 1.90 -15.09
N VAL A 464 -18.18 2.78 -14.49
CA VAL A 464 -18.15 3.07 -13.06
C VAL A 464 -19.34 2.36 -12.42
N LEU A 465 -19.05 1.40 -11.54
CA LEU A 465 -20.05 0.69 -10.77
C LEU A 465 -20.11 1.32 -9.38
N THR A 466 -21.29 1.74 -8.95
CA THR A 466 -21.53 2.30 -7.62
C THR A 466 -22.40 1.36 -6.82
N SER A 467 -21.92 0.95 -5.65
CA SER A 467 -22.68 0.19 -4.66
C SER A 467 -23.24 1.10 -3.60
N ARG A 468 -24.56 1.01 -3.36
CA ARG A 468 -25.25 1.78 -2.34
C ARG A 468 -25.84 0.87 -1.27
N ARG A 469 -25.65 1.28 -0.03
CA ARG A 469 -26.27 0.66 1.13
C ARG A 469 -26.99 1.74 1.93
N ASN A 470 -28.29 1.56 2.16
CA ASN A 470 -29.12 2.57 2.85
C ASN A 470 -28.96 3.97 2.23
N ASN A 471 -29.00 4.07 0.92
CA ASN A 471 -28.80 5.28 0.10
C ASN A 471 -27.39 5.92 0.18
N VAL A 472 -26.44 5.33 0.90
CA VAL A 472 -25.06 5.80 0.93
C VAL A 472 -24.25 5.05 -0.13
N ALA A 473 -23.51 5.77 -0.96
CA ALA A 473 -22.49 5.18 -1.85
C ALA A 473 -21.32 4.66 -1.01
N VAL A 474 -21.28 3.36 -0.75
CA VAL A 474 -20.27 2.74 0.11
C VAL A 474 -19.05 2.28 -0.66
N SER A 475 -19.18 2.08 -1.97
CA SER A 475 -18.08 1.66 -2.84
C SER A 475 -18.30 2.15 -4.25
N GLU A 476 -17.22 2.52 -4.92
CA GLU A 476 -17.20 2.87 -6.33
C GLU A 476 -15.99 2.22 -7.00
N ILE A 477 -16.21 1.57 -8.15
CA ILE A 477 -15.18 0.84 -8.89
C ILE A 477 -15.22 1.25 -10.36
N SER A 478 -14.08 1.58 -10.94
CA SER A 478 -13.93 1.81 -12.38
C SER A 478 -13.39 0.56 -13.05
N ILE A 479 -14.08 0.06 -14.06
CA ILE A 479 -13.68 -1.12 -14.85
C ILE A 479 -13.42 -0.67 -16.28
N PRO A 480 -12.15 -0.64 -16.72
CA PRO A 480 -11.81 -0.27 -18.09
C PRO A 480 -12.22 -1.34 -19.08
N ALA A 481 -12.46 -0.94 -20.32
CA ALA A 481 -12.51 -1.88 -21.42
C ALA A 481 -11.12 -2.50 -21.64
N VAL A 482 -11.08 -3.82 -21.78
CA VAL A 482 -9.87 -4.60 -21.96
C VAL A 482 -9.89 -5.27 -23.33
N ARG A 483 -8.82 -5.11 -24.11
CA ARG A 483 -8.66 -5.83 -25.38
C ARG A 483 -8.43 -7.32 -25.09
N PRO A 484 -9.09 -8.21 -25.83
CA PRO A 484 -8.84 -9.64 -25.71
C PRO A 484 -7.38 -10.00 -25.97
N GLY A 485 -6.85 -10.93 -25.18
CA GLY A 485 -5.49 -11.45 -25.30
C GLY A 485 -5.44 -12.92 -24.94
N SER A 486 -4.37 -13.60 -25.32
CA SER A 486 -4.18 -15.04 -25.06
C SER A 486 -3.79 -15.36 -23.63
N ALA A 487 -3.13 -14.44 -22.91
CA ALA A 487 -2.72 -14.64 -21.53
C ALA A 487 -2.58 -13.30 -20.78
N PHE A 488 -2.97 -13.32 -19.51
CA PHE A 488 -2.90 -12.19 -18.59
C PHE A 488 -2.36 -12.61 -17.25
N ARG A 489 -1.69 -11.67 -16.55
CA ARG A 489 -1.29 -11.82 -15.15
C ARG A 489 -1.87 -10.71 -14.30
N MET A 490 -2.26 -11.05 -13.07
CA MET A 490 -2.77 -10.08 -12.11
C MET A 490 -2.37 -10.45 -10.69
N TYR A 491 -2.21 -9.45 -9.84
CA TYR A 491 -2.04 -9.64 -8.40
C TYR A 491 -3.32 -10.19 -7.77
N VAL A 492 -3.15 -11.11 -6.84
CA VAL A 492 -4.26 -11.67 -6.06
C VAL A 492 -3.88 -11.78 -4.58
N GLU A 493 -4.88 -11.58 -3.73
CA GLU A 493 -4.73 -11.64 -2.28
C GLU A 493 -6.02 -12.17 -1.65
N ASN A 494 -5.86 -13.09 -0.69
CA ASN A 494 -6.93 -13.53 0.20
C ASN A 494 -6.47 -13.33 1.64
N SER A 495 -7.33 -12.80 2.50
CA SER A 495 -7.03 -12.67 3.92
C SER A 495 -8.27 -12.72 4.79
N GLY A 496 -8.16 -13.32 5.97
CA GLY A 496 -9.22 -13.37 6.97
C GLY A 496 -10.43 -14.25 6.58
N SER A 497 -11.50 -14.14 7.36
CA SER A 497 -12.72 -14.96 7.18
C SER A 497 -13.75 -14.22 6.32
N PHE A 498 -13.51 -14.17 5.01
CA PHE A 498 -14.35 -13.45 4.06
C PHE A 498 -15.79 -14.01 3.98
N SER A 499 -15.96 -15.31 4.04
CA SER A 499 -17.28 -15.95 3.98
C SER A 499 -18.20 -15.58 5.14
N THR A 500 -17.65 -15.19 6.28
CA THR A 500 -18.40 -14.69 7.45
C THR A 500 -18.51 -13.17 7.49
N GLN A 501 -18.07 -12.48 6.43
CA GLN A 501 -18.05 -11.01 6.33
C GLN A 501 -17.25 -10.34 7.47
N ALA A 502 -16.21 -11.02 7.96
CA ALA A 502 -15.41 -10.51 9.06
C ALA A 502 -14.72 -9.18 8.67
N ALA A 503 -14.71 -8.23 9.59
CA ALA A 503 -14.05 -6.94 9.38
C ALA A 503 -12.57 -7.11 9.01
N GLY A 504 -12.12 -6.38 7.98
CA GLY A 504 -10.76 -6.47 7.45
C GLY A 504 -10.52 -7.65 6.52
N SER A 505 -11.47 -8.59 6.38
CA SER A 505 -11.31 -9.73 5.47
C SER A 505 -11.37 -9.32 4.00
N LEU A 506 -10.65 -10.05 3.15
CA LEU A 506 -10.45 -9.73 1.76
C LEU A 506 -10.41 -10.99 0.91
N GLN A 507 -10.98 -10.91 -0.28
CA GLN A 507 -10.87 -11.95 -1.28
C GLN A 507 -10.80 -11.36 -2.69
N THR A 508 -9.91 -11.92 -3.52
CA THR A 508 -9.81 -11.56 -4.93
C THR A 508 -10.69 -12.46 -5.78
N ALA A 509 -11.39 -11.84 -6.73
CA ALA A 509 -12.11 -12.45 -7.83
C ALA A 509 -11.54 -11.95 -9.16
N PHE A 510 -11.97 -12.53 -10.26
CA PHE A 510 -11.77 -11.99 -11.60
C PHE A 510 -13.02 -12.13 -12.43
N ALA A 511 -13.18 -11.23 -13.40
CA ALA A 511 -14.24 -11.32 -14.41
C ALA A 511 -13.58 -11.54 -15.78
N ALA A 512 -14.01 -12.55 -16.52
CA ALA A 512 -13.47 -12.91 -17.83
C ALA A 512 -14.59 -13.02 -18.88
N VAL A 513 -14.40 -12.35 -20.02
CA VAL A 513 -15.34 -12.32 -21.15
C VAL A 513 -14.78 -13.10 -22.32
N ASN A 514 -15.59 -13.98 -22.88
CA ASN A 514 -15.31 -14.73 -24.09
C ASN A 514 -15.88 -14.00 -25.33
N PRO A 515 -15.06 -13.43 -26.20
CA PRO A 515 -15.55 -12.78 -27.43
C PRO A 515 -15.94 -13.79 -28.53
N SER A 516 -15.62 -15.08 -28.40
CA SER A 516 -15.87 -16.14 -29.36
C SER A 516 -17.35 -16.55 -29.39
N SER A 517 -17.84 -17.01 -30.55
CA SER A 517 -19.15 -17.66 -30.71
C SER A 517 -19.19 -19.10 -30.16
N SER A 518 -18.09 -19.63 -29.65
CA SER A 518 -18.00 -20.94 -29.02
C SER A 518 -17.50 -20.79 -27.59
N ALA A 519 -17.89 -21.70 -26.69
CA ALA A 519 -17.36 -21.75 -25.36
C ALA A 519 -15.82 -21.95 -25.39
N MET A 520 -15.11 -21.34 -24.44
CA MET A 520 -13.66 -21.49 -24.33
C MET A 520 -13.22 -21.96 -22.95
N THR A 521 -12.09 -22.65 -22.88
CA THR A 521 -11.45 -22.96 -21.62
C THR A 521 -10.46 -21.86 -21.24
N LEU A 522 -10.59 -21.37 -20.03
CA LEU A 522 -9.64 -20.49 -19.37
C LEU A 522 -8.77 -21.33 -18.44
N SER A 523 -7.50 -21.47 -18.75
CA SER A 523 -6.51 -22.13 -17.91
C SER A 523 -5.96 -21.15 -16.91
N LEU A 524 -5.88 -21.55 -15.65
CA LEU A 524 -5.48 -20.72 -14.51
C LEU A 524 -4.26 -21.34 -13.82
N GLU A 525 -3.24 -20.52 -13.60
CA GLU A 525 -2.04 -20.83 -12.81
C GLU A 525 -1.87 -19.77 -11.75
N LEU A 526 -1.85 -20.18 -10.49
CA LEU A 526 -1.72 -19.30 -9.33
C LEU A 526 -0.38 -19.58 -8.64
N THR A 527 0.49 -18.59 -8.56
CA THR A 527 1.82 -18.73 -7.95
C THR A 527 1.93 -17.76 -6.76
N SER A 528 2.47 -18.25 -5.62
CA SER A 528 2.78 -17.38 -4.46
C SER A 528 3.80 -16.30 -4.86
N LEU A 529 3.85 -15.17 -4.11
CA LEU A 529 4.78 -14.07 -4.44
C LEU A 529 6.25 -14.53 -4.45
N ASP A 530 6.64 -15.43 -3.57
CA ASP A 530 7.99 -16.01 -3.51
C ASP A 530 8.29 -17.02 -4.64
N GLY A 531 7.28 -17.40 -5.43
CA GLY A 531 7.41 -18.36 -6.53
C GLY A 531 7.46 -19.83 -6.08
N THR A 532 7.28 -20.15 -4.80
CA THR A 532 7.47 -21.50 -4.26
C THR A 532 6.25 -22.40 -4.35
N ALA A 533 5.03 -21.82 -4.22
CA ALA A 533 3.78 -22.57 -4.31
C ALA A 533 3.06 -22.25 -5.62
N THR A 534 2.61 -23.30 -6.32
CA THR A 534 1.84 -23.17 -7.56
C THR A 534 0.60 -24.05 -7.50
N PHE A 535 -0.54 -23.45 -7.89
CA PHE A 535 -1.83 -24.14 -8.02
C PHE A 535 -2.31 -23.99 -9.47
N THR A 536 -3.01 -24.98 -9.98
CA THR A 536 -3.57 -24.95 -11.34
C THR A 536 -5.05 -25.27 -11.30
N GLY A 537 -5.78 -24.64 -12.21
CA GLY A 537 -7.21 -24.83 -12.35
C GLY A 537 -7.68 -24.45 -13.76
N SER A 538 -8.95 -24.67 -14.05
CA SER A 538 -9.55 -24.23 -15.29
C SER A 538 -11.03 -23.93 -15.11
N LEU A 539 -11.55 -23.04 -15.97
CA LEU A 539 -12.97 -22.67 -16.00
C LEU A 539 -13.43 -22.61 -17.46
N SER A 540 -14.68 -22.99 -17.69
CA SER A 540 -15.33 -22.82 -18.99
C SER A 540 -16.04 -21.48 -19.04
N VAL A 541 -15.73 -20.66 -20.04
CA VAL A 541 -16.42 -19.38 -20.29
C VAL A 541 -17.37 -19.56 -21.47
N PRO A 542 -18.70 -19.35 -21.28
CA PRO A 542 -19.69 -19.55 -22.33
C PRO A 542 -19.41 -18.71 -23.58
N ALA A 543 -19.93 -19.14 -24.72
CA ALA A 543 -19.87 -18.40 -25.98
C ALA A 543 -20.43 -16.98 -25.81
N GLN A 544 -19.68 -15.96 -26.20
CA GLN A 544 -20.00 -14.53 -26.03
C GLN A 544 -20.39 -14.13 -24.60
N GLY A 545 -20.18 -15.02 -23.62
CA GLY A 545 -20.56 -14.88 -22.24
C GLY A 545 -19.42 -14.41 -21.35
N GLN A 546 -19.69 -14.48 -20.08
CA GLN A 546 -18.80 -14.03 -19.00
C GLN A 546 -18.78 -15.04 -17.86
N ILE A 547 -17.67 -15.08 -17.14
CA ILE A 547 -17.60 -15.71 -15.83
C ILE A 547 -17.04 -14.70 -14.82
N VAL A 548 -17.58 -14.72 -13.59
CA VAL A 548 -17.00 -14.07 -12.42
C VAL A 548 -16.74 -15.14 -11.39
N ALA A 549 -15.51 -15.27 -10.90
CA ALA A 549 -15.14 -16.27 -9.93
C ALA A 549 -14.18 -15.69 -8.87
N PHE A 550 -14.48 -15.97 -7.60
CA PHE A 550 -13.49 -15.84 -6.55
C PHE A 550 -12.46 -16.97 -6.63
N LEU A 551 -11.24 -16.75 -6.16
CA LEU A 551 -10.18 -17.76 -6.25
C LEU A 551 -10.58 -19.09 -5.61
N ASN A 552 -11.26 -19.07 -4.47
CA ASN A 552 -11.73 -20.28 -3.78
C ASN A 552 -12.86 -21.03 -4.49
N GLN A 553 -13.44 -20.46 -5.56
CA GLN A 553 -14.47 -21.09 -6.40
C GLN A 553 -13.87 -21.80 -7.62
N VAL A 554 -12.56 -21.70 -7.82
CA VAL A 554 -11.85 -22.37 -8.91
C VAL A 554 -11.46 -23.79 -8.46
N ASP A 555 -11.88 -24.78 -9.22
CA ASP A 555 -11.42 -26.15 -9.01
C ASP A 555 -9.90 -26.21 -9.13
N GLY A 556 -9.24 -26.84 -8.14
CA GLY A 556 -7.78 -26.85 -8.01
C GLY A 556 -7.20 -25.80 -7.06
N PHE A 557 -7.99 -24.83 -6.61
CA PHE A 557 -7.57 -23.81 -5.64
C PHE A 557 -8.17 -24.03 -4.23
N SER A 558 -8.82 -25.16 -3.99
CA SER A 558 -9.49 -25.46 -2.71
C SER A 558 -8.56 -25.53 -1.50
N SER A 559 -7.26 -25.76 -1.72
CA SER A 559 -6.23 -25.80 -0.68
C SER A 559 -5.62 -24.43 -0.35
N LEU A 560 -6.11 -23.34 -0.97
CA LEU A 560 -5.67 -22.00 -0.64
C LEU A 560 -6.00 -21.66 0.82
N THR A 561 -5.00 -21.17 1.54
CA THR A 561 -5.17 -20.67 2.90
C THR A 561 -5.94 -19.36 2.94
N ASN A 562 -6.51 -19.02 4.09
CA ASN A 562 -7.14 -17.71 4.34
C ASN A 562 -6.14 -16.54 4.42
N SER A 563 -4.86 -16.78 4.15
CA SER A 563 -3.80 -15.79 4.02
C SER A 563 -2.92 -16.21 2.84
N PHE A 564 -3.13 -15.58 1.70
CA PHE A 564 -2.40 -15.84 0.47
C PHE A 564 -2.18 -14.54 -0.31
N GLU A 565 -0.95 -14.31 -0.75
CA GLU A 565 -0.60 -13.28 -1.72
C GLU A 565 0.13 -13.95 -2.89
N GLY A 566 -0.24 -13.60 -4.13
CA GLY A 566 0.36 -14.22 -5.31
C GLY A 566 0.02 -13.54 -6.62
N VAL A 567 0.36 -14.23 -7.71
CA VAL A 567 0.10 -13.82 -9.08
C VAL A 567 -0.76 -14.90 -9.75
N LEU A 568 -1.93 -14.50 -10.24
CA LEU A 568 -2.77 -15.34 -11.08
C LEU A 568 -2.42 -15.09 -12.55
N ARG A 569 -2.06 -16.15 -13.25
CA ARG A 569 -1.98 -16.20 -14.71
C ARG A 569 -3.25 -16.85 -15.25
N ALA A 570 -3.94 -16.16 -16.16
CA ALA A 570 -5.11 -16.65 -16.85
C ALA A 570 -4.80 -16.72 -18.36
N SER A 571 -4.98 -17.86 -19.02
CA SER A 571 -4.63 -18.04 -20.41
C SER A 571 -5.64 -18.91 -21.16
N THR A 572 -5.74 -18.69 -22.48
CA THR A 572 -6.58 -19.48 -23.38
C THR A 572 -5.85 -19.78 -24.69
N THR A 573 -6.19 -20.90 -25.31
CA THR A 573 -5.73 -21.26 -26.66
C THR A 573 -6.68 -20.78 -27.77
N ALA A 574 -7.84 -20.18 -27.39
CA ALA A 574 -8.76 -19.62 -28.36
C ALA A 574 -8.13 -18.42 -29.08
N SER A 575 -8.17 -18.41 -30.41
CA SER A 575 -7.55 -17.35 -31.24
C SER A 575 -8.15 -15.97 -31.02
N THR A 576 -9.40 -15.90 -30.54
CA THR A 576 -10.07 -14.65 -30.18
C THR A 576 -9.55 -14.04 -28.88
N GLY A 577 -8.81 -14.81 -28.06
CA GLY A 577 -8.38 -14.38 -26.72
C GLY A 577 -9.54 -14.23 -25.74
N VAL A 578 -9.23 -13.74 -24.56
CA VAL A 578 -10.15 -13.44 -23.45
C VAL A 578 -9.95 -11.99 -23.00
N SER A 579 -11.02 -11.31 -22.59
CA SER A 579 -10.93 -9.99 -21.93
C SER A 579 -11.13 -10.20 -20.44
N ILE A 580 -10.19 -9.73 -19.58
CA ILE A 580 -10.19 -10.07 -18.15
C ILE A 580 -9.83 -8.87 -17.27
N VAL A 581 -10.45 -8.77 -16.10
CA VAL A 581 -10.13 -7.82 -15.04
C VAL A 581 -10.16 -8.51 -13.68
N GLY A 582 -9.26 -8.14 -12.79
CA GLY A 582 -9.32 -8.54 -11.39
C GLY A 582 -10.30 -7.67 -10.60
N ILE A 583 -10.90 -8.26 -9.58
CA ILE A 583 -11.85 -7.60 -8.67
C ILE A 583 -11.44 -7.97 -7.26
N ARG A 584 -11.19 -6.96 -6.43
CA ARG A 584 -10.80 -7.11 -5.03
C ARG A 584 -11.97 -6.72 -4.14
N GLY A 585 -12.57 -7.68 -3.45
CA GLY A 585 -13.64 -7.47 -2.50
C GLY A 585 -13.11 -7.46 -1.07
N ARG A 586 -13.51 -6.48 -0.27
CA ARG A 586 -13.09 -6.35 1.13
C ARG A 586 -14.24 -5.90 2.01
N TYR A 587 -14.37 -6.52 3.18
CA TYR A 587 -15.19 -6.02 4.26
C TYR A 587 -14.34 -5.09 5.14
N ASN A 588 -14.70 -3.80 5.20
CA ASN A 588 -13.91 -2.82 5.95
C ASN A 588 -14.09 -2.95 7.48
N GLU A 589 -13.42 -2.10 8.24
CA GLU A 589 -13.38 -2.14 9.71
C GLU A 589 -14.57 -1.42 10.38
N ARG A 590 -15.62 -1.06 9.63
CA ARG A 590 -16.80 -0.35 10.18
C ARG A 590 -17.63 -1.27 11.10
N ALA A 591 -17.99 -0.76 12.26
CA ALA A 591 -18.86 -1.44 13.22
C ALA A 591 -20.26 -0.78 13.22
N PRO A 592 -21.31 -1.49 13.59
CA PRO A 592 -21.39 -2.94 13.91
C PRO A 592 -21.37 -3.85 12.68
N VAL A 593 -21.55 -3.31 11.47
CA VAL A 593 -21.59 -4.07 10.21
C VAL A 593 -20.63 -3.45 9.20
N PRO A 594 -19.63 -4.19 8.74
CA PRO A 594 -18.69 -3.73 7.72
C PRO A 594 -19.39 -3.31 6.42
N ASP A 595 -18.87 -2.30 5.73
CA ASP A 595 -19.24 -2.03 4.35
C ASP A 595 -18.42 -2.95 3.43
N PHE A 596 -19.04 -3.39 2.34
CA PHE A 596 -18.35 -4.16 1.30
C PHE A 596 -17.74 -3.21 0.28
N ILE A 597 -16.41 -3.09 0.32
CA ILE A 597 -15.62 -2.24 -0.57
C ILE A 597 -15.11 -3.09 -1.73
N VAL A 598 -15.23 -2.56 -2.94
CA VAL A 598 -14.76 -3.24 -4.17
C VAL A 598 -13.80 -2.31 -4.90
N SER A 599 -12.68 -2.87 -5.38
CA SER A 599 -11.73 -2.19 -6.26
C SER A 599 -11.35 -3.08 -7.45
N SER A 600 -11.05 -2.48 -8.60
CA SER A 600 -10.54 -3.21 -9.77
C SER A 600 -9.03 -3.44 -9.63
N LEU A 601 -8.58 -4.59 -10.09
CA LEU A 601 -7.17 -4.90 -10.25
C LEU A 601 -6.84 -5.02 -11.74
N PRO A 602 -5.88 -4.26 -12.26
CA PRO A 602 -5.49 -4.36 -13.65
C PRO A 602 -4.89 -5.74 -13.94
N ALA A 603 -5.28 -6.31 -15.06
CA ALA A 603 -4.69 -7.51 -15.63
C ALA A 603 -3.68 -7.12 -16.71
N MET A 604 -2.44 -7.59 -16.59
CA MET A 604 -1.35 -7.29 -17.51
C MET A 604 -1.33 -8.33 -18.64
N ASN A 605 -1.51 -7.87 -19.89
CA ASN A 605 -1.45 -8.72 -21.06
C ASN A 605 0.00 -9.17 -21.31
N GLU A 606 0.26 -10.48 -21.34
CA GLU A 606 1.58 -11.05 -21.60
C GLU A 606 2.09 -10.83 -23.03
N ALA A 607 1.18 -10.61 -23.98
CA ALA A 607 1.52 -10.30 -25.37
C ALA A 607 1.88 -8.82 -25.58
N ALA A 608 1.65 -7.95 -24.59
CA ALA A 608 2.09 -6.56 -24.69
C ALA A 608 3.61 -6.50 -24.78
N PRO A 609 4.16 -5.70 -25.71
CA PRO A 609 5.61 -5.58 -25.83
C PRO A 609 6.20 -5.06 -24.52
N ALA A 610 7.30 -5.68 -24.09
CA ALA A 610 8.03 -5.21 -22.93
C ALA A 610 8.52 -3.77 -23.20
N SER A 611 8.29 -2.87 -22.26
CA SER A 611 8.80 -1.50 -22.35
C SER A 611 10.33 -1.53 -22.16
N PRO A 612 11.12 -0.98 -23.10
CA PRO A 612 12.55 -0.82 -22.88
C PRO A 612 12.88 0.33 -21.91
N ALA A 613 11.88 1.17 -21.60
CA ALA A 613 12.01 2.32 -20.70
C ALA A 613 11.42 2.00 -19.32
N ASP A 614 11.78 2.81 -18.33
CA ASP A 614 11.20 2.76 -17.00
C ASP A 614 9.66 2.81 -17.07
N LEU A 615 9.01 2.02 -16.22
CA LEU A 615 7.59 2.18 -15.97
C LEU A 615 7.38 3.18 -14.84
N VAL A 616 6.33 3.97 -14.94
CA VAL A 616 6.00 5.01 -13.97
C VAL A 616 4.65 4.74 -13.33
N ILE A 617 4.60 4.75 -12.00
CA ILE A 617 3.37 4.85 -11.23
C ILE A 617 3.17 6.36 -10.99
N PRO A 618 2.24 7.02 -11.68
CA PRO A 618 2.22 8.48 -11.76
C PRO A 618 1.71 9.16 -10.50
N ASP A 619 1.12 8.41 -9.58
CA ASP A 619 0.68 8.92 -8.28
C ASP A 619 0.87 7.90 -7.17
N ILE A 620 1.47 8.34 -6.08
CA ILE A 620 1.59 7.63 -4.81
C ILE A 620 1.28 8.58 -3.67
N VAL A 621 0.58 8.10 -2.66
CA VAL A 621 0.24 8.91 -1.48
C VAL A 621 0.53 8.09 -0.22
N ASP A 622 1.19 8.71 0.75
CA ASP A 622 1.43 8.12 2.06
C ASP A 622 1.06 9.09 3.17
N SER A 623 0.68 8.57 4.35
CA SER A 623 0.32 9.36 5.52
C SER A 623 -1.00 10.15 5.36
N GLY A 624 -1.44 10.91 6.37
CA GLY A 624 -2.71 11.64 6.32
C GLY A 624 -3.95 10.74 6.13
N GLY A 625 -3.89 9.49 6.56
CA GLY A 625 -4.92 8.47 6.33
C GLY A 625 -4.69 7.63 5.07
N TYR A 626 -3.68 7.93 4.26
CA TYR A 626 -3.35 7.16 3.06
C TYR A 626 -2.23 6.16 3.31
N LYS A 627 -2.29 5.03 2.58
CA LYS A 627 -1.23 4.02 2.45
C LYS A 627 -1.12 3.58 1.00
N THR A 628 0.12 3.35 0.56
CA THR A 628 0.38 2.77 -0.75
C THR A 628 1.04 1.40 -0.59
N GLN A 629 0.49 0.39 -1.28
CA GLN A 629 1.13 -0.91 -1.47
C GLN A 629 1.63 -1.00 -2.90
N PHE A 630 2.91 -1.21 -3.08
CA PHE A 630 3.54 -1.49 -4.38
C PHE A 630 3.56 -2.99 -4.60
N VAL A 631 3.12 -3.42 -5.77
CA VAL A 631 3.16 -4.83 -6.19
C VAL A 631 3.84 -4.91 -7.54
N LEU A 632 4.83 -5.79 -7.65
CA LEU A 632 5.60 -6.04 -8.86
C LEU A 632 5.46 -7.51 -9.26
N PHE A 633 5.36 -7.82 -10.55
CA PHE A 633 5.19 -9.19 -11.06
C PHE A 633 6.36 -9.60 -11.95
N GLY A 634 6.94 -10.75 -11.66
CA GLY A 634 7.99 -11.35 -12.49
C GLY A 634 7.50 -11.81 -13.87
N GLY A 635 8.40 -11.95 -14.79
CA GLY A 635 8.15 -12.60 -16.08
C GLY A 635 7.87 -14.11 -15.93
N THR A 636 7.49 -14.77 -17.02
CA THR A 636 7.20 -16.22 -17.02
C THR A 636 8.46 -17.08 -17.20
N THR A 637 9.54 -16.55 -17.72
CA THR A 637 10.72 -17.31 -18.14
C THR A 637 12.02 -16.94 -17.44
N ALA A 638 12.10 -15.76 -16.82
CA ALA A 638 13.30 -15.27 -16.15
C ALA A 638 12.97 -14.50 -14.88
N ASN A 639 13.94 -14.41 -13.98
CA ASN A 639 13.85 -13.53 -12.82
C ASN A 639 13.92 -12.07 -13.29
N SER A 640 13.24 -11.18 -12.55
CA SER A 640 13.27 -9.74 -12.81
C SER A 640 13.99 -9.05 -11.66
N ASN A 641 15.05 -8.32 -11.98
CA ASN A 641 15.82 -7.55 -11.01
C ASN A 641 15.72 -6.06 -11.32
N GLY A 642 15.73 -5.24 -10.28
CA GLY A 642 15.65 -3.81 -10.49
C GLY A 642 15.50 -3.00 -9.22
N THR A 643 15.06 -1.76 -9.41
CA THR A 643 14.86 -0.80 -8.34
C THR A 643 13.54 -0.06 -8.51
N LEU A 644 12.77 0.02 -7.44
CA LEU A 644 11.64 0.92 -7.29
C LEU A 644 12.16 2.21 -6.63
N ARG A 645 12.00 3.37 -7.29
CA ARG A 645 12.48 4.67 -6.83
C ARG A 645 11.32 5.63 -6.62
N PHE A 646 11.41 6.48 -5.58
CA PHE A 646 10.35 7.39 -5.17
C PHE A 646 10.80 8.84 -5.35
N PHE A 647 9.90 9.66 -5.88
CA PHE A 647 10.14 11.08 -6.16
C PHE A 647 8.97 11.92 -5.67
N GLY A 648 9.28 13.05 -5.02
CA GLY A 648 8.29 14.04 -4.61
C GLY A 648 7.82 14.93 -5.77
N GLN A 649 6.85 15.77 -5.49
CA GLN A 649 6.27 16.69 -6.49
C GLN A 649 7.32 17.65 -7.10
N SER A 650 8.32 18.07 -6.32
CA SER A 650 9.43 18.92 -6.80
C SER A 650 10.47 18.19 -7.65
N GLY A 651 10.41 16.86 -7.76
CA GLY A 651 11.41 16.03 -8.42
C GLY A 651 12.57 15.58 -7.52
N SER A 652 12.59 15.99 -6.26
CA SER A 652 13.54 15.49 -5.27
C SER A 652 13.21 14.05 -4.88
N ALA A 653 14.22 13.31 -4.41
CA ALA A 653 14.02 11.98 -3.87
C ALA A 653 13.02 12.03 -2.70
N LEU A 654 11.98 11.21 -2.76
CA LEU A 654 10.97 11.08 -1.70
C LEU A 654 11.35 9.91 -0.80
N THR A 655 11.57 10.18 0.47
CA THR A 655 11.86 9.13 1.45
C THR A 655 10.57 8.61 2.08
N LEU A 656 10.41 7.28 2.06
CA LEU A 656 9.26 6.57 2.61
C LEU A 656 9.71 5.54 3.65
N THR A 657 8.86 5.29 4.64
CA THR A 657 9.01 4.13 5.52
C THR A 657 8.28 2.97 4.89
N LEU A 658 9.03 1.92 4.51
CA LEU A 658 8.50 0.73 3.82
C LEU A 658 8.54 -0.49 4.74
N ARG A 659 7.51 -1.35 4.60
CA ARG A 659 7.37 -2.62 5.32
C ARG A 659 7.24 -3.78 4.37
#